data_32b38b10ece1dbbacb8893bd7a9b2431
#
_entry.id   32b38b10ece1dbbacb8893bd7a9b2431
#
_cell.length_a   1.000
_cell.length_b   1.000
_cell.length_c   1.000
_cell.angle_alpha   90.00
_cell.angle_beta   90.00
_cell.angle_gamma   90.00
#
_symmetry.space_group_name_H-M   'P 1'
#
loop_
_entity.id
_entity.type
_entity.pdbx_description
1 polymer ?
#
loop_
_entity_poly.entity_id
_entity_poly.type
_entity_poly.pdbx_seq_one_letter_code
_entity_poly.pdbx_strand_id
1 'polypeptide(L)'
;MSQAPQTPAPAVAIIGVGPRGLTVLERLVALAAKRFAGAAETALTIHLIDPYPPGAGIVWRTDQPESLLMNTTIAEQTVFPDSSCTFLGSDEAPTGPSMAEWFVANGGSEPLHSTFPSRSLYGRYLRDAYRRIRTSAPGFIEIVEHPTKAESVIDLPTMDLPQPLPAGSRATVPEQLVRCQNGTTIVASAVVLAVGHIPSAQPEERARLAAFAELGGGLYLPQDLPAETPVTEVAPGERVIVRGMGLNYFDLQTLFTHERGGRFVPEPGGQLRYVPSGDEPQLALGSRRGIPYRSKPICHEHPRRDWPLRFFTKDNIALLAGLDDLDGERKAGARFNDQLWPLILADLRLAYYHTLSQVRPEAFTDDPGQLREAIGEAVSRHLTRRTWQETHPQSTGAASAAETRAAATVRAGDGAASTARVGATARVGASATTTEDAARQGRVTREAFAWSEIEEALVPDLADRMSLHTLLNPLEGELFTSREPGEPGSLHEWMLDLLRTDLRSSLAGPTGSPEKALFTVLWQSRLLLKELIVAGHIDRVSIDMEILGWFEGFVSGICDGPPPQRIAELIALAEAGFVSFIGPDMRIEENPDALRESSAAPEAEAENASSGIAARPDEVESPTAEAQGPTNEAQGPRPEIFTVTSAQAAGAIKGSVVIDAASPTNSVSRAADVLLYGMLERGQLTAARLTLDDGREKFLNGLALTSRPYRTIDVEGNVHPRRFALSIQLSSQQWGLAIAANPGTNAATLNDSHAAAEAILDLL
;
A
#
# COMPACT_ATOMS: atom_id res chain seq x y z
N MET A 1 47.22 28.74 28.44
CA MET A 1 46.63 27.39 28.53
C MET A 1 45.95 27.11 27.20
N SER A 2 46.56 26.26 26.38
CA SER A 2 45.96 25.83 25.13
C SER A 2 44.78 24.92 25.49
N GLN A 3 43.54 25.29 25.12
CA GLN A 3 42.40 24.38 25.21
C GLN A 3 42.74 23.17 24.35
N ALA A 4 42.67 21.99 24.94
CA ALA A 4 42.68 20.73 24.14
C ALA A 4 41.59 20.83 23.08
N PRO A 5 41.81 20.33 21.86
CA PRO A 5 40.78 20.32 20.85
C PRO A 5 39.60 19.52 21.42
N GLN A 6 38.44 20.18 21.57
CA GLN A 6 37.22 19.53 21.99
C GLN A 6 36.85 18.52 20.92
N THR A 7 36.70 17.25 21.29
CA THR A 7 36.14 16.25 20.39
C THR A 7 34.73 16.69 20.01
N PRO A 8 34.39 16.80 18.71
CA PRO A 8 33.04 17.21 18.33
C PRO A 8 32.01 16.24 18.91
N ALA A 9 30.84 16.76 19.28
CA ALA A 9 29.74 15.94 19.76
C ALA A 9 29.37 14.86 18.72
N PRO A 10 29.03 13.64 19.14
CA PRO A 10 28.59 12.62 18.22
C PRO A 10 27.39 13.10 17.43
N ALA A 11 27.34 12.74 16.14
CA ALA A 11 26.31 13.18 15.23
C ALA A 11 25.49 12.00 14.68
N VAL A 12 24.18 12.18 14.57
CA VAL A 12 23.24 11.23 13.92
C VAL A 12 22.64 11.90 12.69
N ALA A 13 22.69 11.25 11.54
CA ALA A 13 22.03 11.72 10.32
C ALA A 13 20.74 10.92 10.06
N ILE A 14 19.61 11.61 9.98
CA ILE A 14 18.31 11.06 9.56
C ILE A 14 18.08 11.52 8.13
N ILE A 15 18.07 10.56 7.18
CA ILE A 15 17.81 10.80 5.76
C ILE A 15 16.36 10.43 5.44
N GLY A 16 15.57 11.47 5.13
CA GLY A 16 14.11 11.40 5.06
C GLY A 16 13.45 11.71 6.40
N VAL A 17 12.74 12.83 6.47
CA VAL A 17 12.12 13.35 7.71
C VAL A 17 10.60 13.46 7.54
N GLY A 18 10.02 12.55 6.76
CA GLY A 18 8.59 12.28 6.77
C GLY A 18 8.15 11.60 8.09
N PRO A 19 6.93 11.05 8.19
CA PRO A 19 6.41 10.48 9.45
C PRO A 19 7.34 9.47 10.13
N ARG A 20 8.07 8.66 9.35
CA ARG A 20 9.01 7.65 9.90
C ARG A 20 10.27 8.28 10.51
N GLY A 21 10.90 9.20 9.77
CA GLY A 21 12.04 9.96 10.31
C GLY A 21 11.64 10.82 11.50
N LEU A 22 10.41 11.35 11.51
CA LEU A 22 9.86 12.13 12.61
C LEU A 22 9.70 11.30 13.90
N THR A 23 9.20 10.05 13.80
CA THR A 23 9.08 9.16 14.97
C THR A 23 10.45 8.73 15.52
N VAL A 24 11.46 8.57 14.65
CA VAL A 24 12.85 8.33 15.09
C VAL A 24 13.43 9.56 15.80
N LEU A 25 13.24 10.75 15.22
CA LEU A 25 13.68 12.01 15.85
C LEU A 25 13.08 12.18 17.24
N GLU A 26 11.78 11.94 17.36
CA GLU A 26 11.05 12.04 18.63
C GLU A 26 11.67 11.10 19.68
N ARG A 27 11.90 9.83 19.32
CA ARG A 27 12.50 8.85 20.25
C ARG A 27 13.95 9.19 20.59
N LEU A 28 14.76 9.64 19.62
CA LEU A 28 16.13 10.08 19.88
C LEU A 28 16.16 11.24 20.87
N VAL A 29 15.33 12.27 20.67
CA VAL A 29 15.25 13.41 21.58
C VAL A 29 14.81 12.98 22.97
N ALA A 30 13.76 12.16 23.10
CA ALA A 30 13.22 11.70 24.37
C ALA A 30 14.24 10.86 25.16
N LEU A 31 14.95 9.94 24.51
CA LEU A 31 15.93 9.07 25.14
C LEU A 31 17.25 9.83 25.44
N ALA A 32 17.72 10.65 24.50
CA ALA A 32 18.93 11.45 24.70
C ALA A 32 18.77 12.48 25.84
N ALA A 33 17.54 13.06 25.97
CA ALA A 33 17.24 13.96 27.07
C ALA A 33 17.46 13.32 28.47
N LYS A 34 17.13 12.01 28.58
CA LYS A 34 17.37 11.24 29.82
C LYS A 34 18.83 10.86 29.95
N ARG A 35 19.45 10.35 28.86
CA ARG A 35 20.83 9.83 28.88
C ARG A 35 21.87 10.90 29.17
N PHE A 36 21.71 12.08 28.61
CA PHE A 36 22.66 13.21 28.74
C PHE A 36 22.18 14.28 29.73
N ALA A 37 21.24 13.94 30.61
CA ALA A 37 20.71 14.88 31.60
C ALA A 37 21.85 15.52 32.41
N GLY A 38 21.88 16.86 32.45
CA GLY A 38 22.93 17.62 33.16
C GLY A 38 24.20 17.93 32.33
N ALA A 39 24.25 17.56 31.04
CA ALA A 39 25.33 17.95 30.15
C ALA A 39 25.40 19.51 30.03
N ALA A 40 26.59 20.09 30.19
CA ALA A 40 26.80 21.54 30.11
C ALA A 40 27.07 22.04 28.68
N GLU A 41 27.44 21.13 27.77
CA GLU A 41 27.79 21.41 26.38
C GLU A 41 26.91 20.51 25.44
N THR A 42 26.96 20.74 24.12
CA THR A 42 26.28 19.89 23.13
C THR A 42 26.78 18.46 23.28
N ALA A 43 25.83 17.56 23.61
CA ALA A 43 26.12 16.14 23.84
C ALA A 43 25.72 15.28 22.63
N LEU A 44 24.82 15.80 21.75
CA LEU A 44 24.37 15.13 20.56
C LEU A 44 23.97 16.16 19.50
N THR A 45 24.39 15.94 18.24
CA THR A 45 23.90 16.68 17.08
C THR A 45 23.07 15.75 16.20
N ILE A 46 21.85 16.15 15.81
CA ILE A 46 20.96 15.40 14.93
C ILE A 46 20.77 16.19 13.63
N HIS A 47 21.29 15.66 12.54
CA HIS A 47 21.14 16.22 11.21
C HIS A 47 19.91 15.65 10.53
N LEU A 48 18.99 16.51 10.10
CA LEU A 48 17.76 16.17 9.37
C LEU A 48 17.97 16.51 7.90
N ILE A 49 17.95 15.49 7.03
CA ILE A 49 18.24 15.67 5.60
C ILE A 49 16.97 15.29 4.83
N ASP A 50 16.26 16.28 4.30
CA ASP A 50 15.04 16.09 3.52
C ASP A 50 14.82 17.33 2.62
N PRO A 51 14.51 17.20 1.32
CA PRO A 51 14.20 18.34 0.48
C PRO A 51 12.89 19.04 0.88
N TYR A 52 12.02 18.36 1.63
CA TYR A 52 10.78 18.90 2.14
C TYR A 52 10.91 19.31 3.62
N PRO A 53 10.07 20.24 4.07
CA PRO A 53 10.06 20.62 5.48
C PRO A 53 9.81 19.43 6.42
N PRO A 54 10.59 19.26 7.51
CA PRO A 54 10.48 18.11 8.39
C PRO A 54 9.08 17.84 8.93
N GLY A 55 8.72 16.58 9.03
CA GLY A 55 7.46 16.05 9.53
C GLY A 55 6.55 15.51 8.43
N ALA A 56 6.21 16.33 7.45
CA ALA A 56 5.25 15.96 6.41
C ALA A 56 5.84 15.10 5.28
N GLY A 57 7.09 15.32 4.90
CA GLY A 57 7.70 14.70 3.73
C GLY A 57 6.90 14.99 2.45
N ILE A 58 7.14 14.23 1.38
CA ILE A 58 6.50 14.45 0.09
C ILE A 58 5.00 14.09 0.09
N VAL A 59 4.60 13.00 0.77
CA VAL A 59 3.23 12.45 0.71
C VAL A 59 2.21 13.36 1.40
N TRP A 60 2.61 14.01 2.49
CA TRP A 60 1.74 14.80 3.36
C TRP A 60 2.02 16.30 3.27
N ARG A 61 2.52 16.76 2.13
CA ARG A 61 2.78 18.20 1.92
C ARG A 61 1.55 19.03 2.26
N THR A 62 1.77 20.21 2.84
CA THR A 62 0.69 21.11 3.24
C THR A 62 0.15 21.98 2.09
N ASP A 63 0.85 21.97 0.94
CA ASP A 63 0.56 22.72 -0.27
C ASP A 63 -0.14 21.90 -1.36
N GLN A 64 -0.64 20.70 -1.02
CA GLN A 64 -1.46 19.88 -1.91
C GLN A 64 -2.96 20.17 -1.74
N PRO A 65 -3.83 19.81 -2.71
CA PRO A 65 -5.25 20.06 -2.63
C PRO A 65 -5.92 19.50 -1.35
N GLU A 66 -6.78 20.31 -0.74
CA GLU A 66 -7.56 19.88 0.45
C GLU A 66 -8.59 18.79 0.10
N SER A 67 -8.92 18.66 -1.16
CA SER A 67 -9.78 17.60 -1.70
C SER A 67 -9.15 16.21 -1.63
N LEU A 68 -7.83 16.08 -1.54
CA LEU A 68 -7.13 14.79 -1.38
C LEU A 68 -7.27 14.28 0.06
N LEU A 69 -8.15 13.30 0.26
CA LEU A 69 -8.44 12.75 1.58
C LEU A 69 -7.51 11.60 1.97
N MET A 70 -7.38 11.40 3.26
CA MET A 70 -6.86 10.16 3.83
C MET A 70 -7.95 9.07 3.78
N ASN A 71 -7.53 7.82 3.86
CA ASN A 71 -8.43 6.67 4.03
C ASN A 71 -8.52 6.19 5.49
N THR A 72 -8.06 7.01 6.43
CA THR A 72 -8.14 6.80 7.86
C THR A 72 -8.73 8.03 8.51
N THR A 73 -9.42 7.86 9.63
CA THR A 73 -10.11 8.95 10.33
C THR A 73 -9.14 9.75 11.20
N ILE A 74 -9.59 10.92 11.66
CA ILE A 74 -8.82 11.80 12.56
C ILE A 74 -8.39 11.06 13.83
N ALA A 75 -9.24 10.17 14.35
CA ALA A 75 -8.98 9.42 15.58
C ALA A 75 -7.90 8.33 15.43
N GLU A 76 -7.57 7.94 14.21
CA GLU A 76 -6.68 6.80 13.94
C GLU A 76 -5.21 7.18 13.74
N GLN A 77 -4.79 8.40 14.08
CA GLN A 77 -3.44 8.91 13.76
C GLN A 77 -2.68 9.38 14.98
N THR A 78 -1.42 8.95 15.10
CA THR A 78 -0.45 9.53 16.03
C THR A 78 0.98 9.38 15.51
N VAL A 79 1.89 10.24 15.95
CA VAL A 79 3.34 10.08 15.83
C VAL A 79 4.02 10.04 17.20
N PHE A 80 3.26 10.26 18.24
CA PHE A 80 3.73 10.20 19.62
C PHE A 80 3.29 8.89 20.27
N PRO A 81 4.14 8.29 21.12
CA PRO A 81 3.77 7.13 21.91
C PRO A 81 2.74 7.51 22.97
N ASP A 82 1.89 6.54 23.28
CA ASP A 82 0.91 6.62 24.37
C ASP A 82 1.11 5.49 25.37
N SER A 83 0.27 5.41 26.39
CA SER A 83 0.33 4.41 27.46
C SER A 83 0.18 2.95 26.99
N SER A 84 -0.20 2.70 25.74
CA SER A 84 -0.22 1.36 25.16
C SER A 84 1.15 0.87 24.72
N CYS A 85 2.11 1.78 24.54
CA CYS A 85 3.46 1.45 24.09
C CYS A 85 4.24 0.76 25.21
N THR A 86 4.65 -0.49 25.00
CA THR A 86 5.30 -1.34 26.02
C THR A 86 6.67 -0.83 26.47
N PHE A 87 7.32 0.05 25.68
CA PHE A 87 8.60 0.65 26.03
C PHE A 87 8.48 1.89 26.93
N LEU A 88 7.28 2.42 27.13
CA LEU A 88 7.05 3.50 28.10
C LEU A 88 6.90 2.90 29.51
N GLY A 89 7.59 3.49 30.47
CA GLY A 89 7.33 3.19 31.89
C GLY A 89 5.92 3.62 32.28
N SER A 90 5.37 2.99 33.33
CA SER A 90 4.02 3.27 33.83
C SER A 90 3.79 4.73 34.22
N ASP A 91 4.87 5.44 34.56
CA ASP A 91 4.85 6.84 35.03
C ASP A 91 5.29 7.84 33.94
N GLU A 92 5.54 7.37 32.72
CA GLU A 92 5.96 8.22 31.61
C GLU A 92 4.74 8.77 30.85
N ALA A 93 4.62 10.09 30.82
CA ALA A 93 3.59 10.77 30.04
C ALA A 93 3.92 10.74 28.53
N PRO A 94 2.91 10.72 27.65
CA PRO A 94 3.09 10.94 26.22
C PRO A 94 3.86 12.24 25.93
N THR A 95 4.75 12.21 24.95
CA THR A 95 5.58 13.37 24.60
C THR A 95 4.84 14.40 23.75
N GLY A 96 3.69 14.03 23.20
CA GLY A 96 2.84 14.91 22.42
C GLY A 96 1.45 14.33 22.14
N PRO A 97 0.55 15.12 21.53
CA PRO A 97 -0.83 14.75 21.30
C PRO A 97 -0.97 13.82 20.09
N SER A 98 -2.00 12.97 20.12
CA SER A 98 -2.56 12.33 18.93
C SER A 98 -3.11 13.38 17.95
N MET A 99 -3.40 13.00 16.70
CA MET A 99 -4.05 13.91 15.75
C MET A 99 -5.42 14.37 16.24
N ALA A 100 -6.19 13.49 16.90
CA ALA A 100 -7.50 13.84 17.46
C ALA A 100 -7.38 14.92 18.54
N GLU A 101 -6.48 14.76 19.49
CA GLU A 101 -6.24 15.75 20.55
C GLU A 101 -5.73 17.07 19.98
N TRP A 102 -4.80 17.01 19.01
CA TRP A 102 -4.29 18.18 18.30
C TRP A 102 -5.41 18.91 17.54
N PHE A 103 -6.27 18.16 16.81
CA PHE A 103 -7.36 18.70 16.04
C PHE A 103 -8.36 19.48 16.91
N VAL A 104 -8.79 18.88 18.02
CA VAL A 104 -9.69 19.55 18.99
C VAL A 104 -9.02 20.78 19.60
N ALA A 105 -7.74 20.68 19.99
CA ALA A 105 -7.00 21.81 20.55
C ALA A 105 -6.82 22.98 19.58
N ASN A 106 -6.92 22.73 18.26
CA ASN A 106 -6.87 23.75 17.20
C ASN A 106 -8.27 24.17 16.71
N GLY A 107 -9.33 23.86 17.45
CA GLY A 107 -10.70 24.34 17.19
C GLY A 107 -11.50 23.44 16.25
N GLY A 108 -11.02 22.24 15.94
CA GLY A 108 -11.79 21.26 15.16
C GLY A 108 -12.96 20.71 15.97
N SER A 109 -14.09 20.50 15.32
CA SER A 109 -15.36 20.08 15.95
C SER A 109 -16.05 18.91 15.24
N GLU A 110 -15.50 18.44 14.13
CA GLU A 110 -16.05 17.32 13.37
C GLU A 110 -15.95 16.00 14.16
N PRO A 111 -16.85 15.04 13.89
CA PRO A 111 -16.82 13.73 14.52
C PRO A 111 -15.51 12.98 14.22
N LEU A 112 -14.68 12.75 15.23
CA LEU A 112 -13.30 12.26 15.10
C LEU A 112 -13.19 10.87 14.44
N HIS A 113 -14.17 9.97 14.71
CA HIS A 113 -14.17 8.59 14.26
C HIS A 113 -14.80 8.36 12.88
N SER A 114 -15.46 9.36 12.31
CA SER A 114 -16.12 9.26 11.01
C SER A 114 -15.66 10.31 10.00
N THR A 115 -14.82 11.27 10.42
CA THR A 115 -14.25 12.29 9.54
C THR A 115 -12.90 11.85 8.99
N PHE A 116 -12.79 11.79 7.68
CA PHE A 116 -11.55 11.52 6.96
C PHE A 116 -10.89 12.86 6.63
N PRO A 117 -9.72 13.17 7.22
CA PRO A 117 -9.08 14.45 7.02
C PRO A 117 -8.41 14.54 5.65
N SER A 118 -8.18 15.77 5.18
CA SER A 118 -7.30 15.98 4.02
C SER A 118 -5.86 15.60 4.34
N ARG A 119 -5.10 15.24 3.31
CA ARG A 119 -3.66 14.96 3.45
C ARG A 119 -2.90 16.18 3.93
N SER A 120 -3.28 17.38 3.47
CA SER A 120 -2.68 18.63 3.91
C SER A 120 -2.97 18.93 5.39
N LEU A 121 -4.17 18.59 5.91
CA LEU A 121 -4.49 18.71 7.35
C LEU A 121 -3.60 17.78 8.19
N TYR A 122 -3.42 16.53 7.76
CA TYR A 122 -2.50 15.62 8.43
C TYR A 122 -1.05 16.14 8.34
N GLY A 123 -0.64 16.71 7.23
CA GLY A 123 0.64 17.38 7.08
C GLY A 123 0.84 18.53 8.08
N ARG A 124 -0.20 19.33 8.32
CA ARG A 124 -0.15 20.38 9.36
C ARG A 124 0.08 19.81 10.76
N TYR A 125 -0.61 18.72 11.11
CA TYR A 125 -0.36 18.01 12.37
C TYR A 125 1.09 17.51 12.46
N LEU A 126 1.63 16.88 11.43
CA LEU A 126 3.00 16.37 11.40
C LEU A 126 4.05 17.51 11.56
N ARG A 127 3.80 18.66 10.94
CA ARG A 127 4.66 19.84 11.08
C ARG A 127 4.60 20.45 12.48
N ASP A 128 3.44 20.44 13.10
CA ASP A 128 3.30 20.87 14.49
C ASP A 128 3.97 19.89 15.45
N ALA A 129 3.86 18.59 15.19
CA ALA A 129 4.59 17.56 15.93
C ALA A 129 6.10 17.79 15.85
N TYR A 130 6.63 18.07 14.66
CA TYR A 130 8.05 18.43 14.50
C TYR A 130 8.44 19.65 15.32
N ARG A 131 7.67 20.75 15.23
CA ARG A 131 7.95 21.97 16.02
C ARG A 131 7.96 21.69 17.51
N ARG A 132 7.03 20.87 17.99
CA ARG A 132 6.95 20.44 19.39
C ARG A 132 8.20 19.68 19.82
N ILE A 133 8.63 18.68 19.04
CA ILE A 133 9.83 17.87 19.30
C ILE A 133 11.05 18.78 19.36
N ARG A 134 11.23 19.67 18.38
CA ARG A 134 12.35 20.62 18.33
C ARG A 134 12.37 21.56 19.52
N THR A 135 11.23 22.08 19.93
CA THR A 135 11.11 23.01 21.07
C THR A 135 11.32 22.31 22.41
N SER A 136 10.96 21.03 22.52
CA SER A 136 11.17 20.25 23.74
C SER A 136 12.59 19.69 23.89
N ALA A 137 13.42 19.75 22.85
CA ALA A 137 14.79 19.29 22.90
C ALA A 137 15.60 20.13 23.88
N PRO A 138 16.29 19.51 24.86
CA PRO A 138 17.20 20.24 25.77
C PRO A 138 18.36 20.90 25.00
N GLY A 139 18.93 21.98 25.55
CA GLY A 139 19.97 22.76 24.90
C GLY A 139 21.28 22.01 24.60
N PHE A 140 21.48 20.82 25.18
CA PHE A 140 22.58 19.93 24.84
C PHE A 140 22.31 18.99 23.65
N ILE A 141 21.10 19.05 23.03
CA ILE A 141 20.76 18.38 21.80
C ILE A 141 20.60 19.42 20.71
N GLU A 142 21.49 19.41 19.72
CA GLU A 142 21.40 20.28 18.55
C GLU A 142 20.67 19.58 17.40
N ILE A 143 19.65 20.24 16.82
CA ILE A 143 18.92 19.74 15.65
C ILE A 143 19.20 20.67 14.48
N VAL A 144 19.84 20.12 13.43
CA VAL A 144 20.27 20.86 12.23
C VAL A 144 19.49 20.39 11.02
N GLU A 145 18.75 21.29 10.38
CA GLU A 145 17.96 21.01 9.17
C GLU A 145 18.81 21.23 7.91
N HIS A 146 18.75 20.30 6.97
CA HIS A 146 19.37 20.36 5.66
C HIS A 146 18.28 20.18 4.60
N PRO A 147 17.73 21.25 3.99
CA PRO A 147 16.69 21.19 2.96
C PRO A 147 17.29 20.77 1.62
N THR A 148 17.69 19.51 1.50
CA THR A 148 18.39 18.93 0.36
C THR A 148 18.20 17.41 0.34
N LYS A 149 18.51 16.78 -0.79
CA LYS A 149 18.59 15.32 -0.92
C LYS A 149 19.99 14.81 -0.55
N ALA A 150 20.07 13.68 0.15
CA ALA A 150 21.32 12.95 0.26
C ALA A 150 21.58 12.18 -1.05
N GLU A 151 22.82 12.21 -1.54
CA GLU A 151 23.24 11.52 -2.76
C GLU A 151 24.15 10.33 -2.49
N SER A 152 24.88 10.34 -1.39
CA SER A 152 25.72 9.20 -1.02
C SER A 152 25.98 9.13 0.48
N VAL A 153 26.17 7.90 0.96
CA VAL A 153 26.69 7.58 2.28
C VAL A 153 27.92 6.71 2.08
N ILE A 154 29.05 7.09 2.67
CA ILE A 154 30.35 6.44 2.50
C ILE A 154 30.94 6.20 3.88
N ASP A 155 31.40 4.98 4.15
CA ASP A 155 32.10 4.66 5.39
C ASP A 155 33.50 5.27 5.36
N LEU A 156 33.83 6.05 6.38
CA LEU A 156 35.16 6.64 6.51
C LEU A 156 36.13 5.58 7.02
N PRO A 157 37.36 5.50 6.48
CA PRO A 157 38.35 4.55 6.99
C PRO A 157 38.64 4.82 8.44
N THR A 158 38.63 3.80 9.29
CA THR A 158 39.19 3.85 10.61
C THR A 158 40.68 4.12 10.47
N MET A 159 41.19 5.22 11.03
CA MET A 159 42.64 5.40 11.15
C MET A 159 43.20 4.22 11.95
N ASP A 160 44.25 3.58 11.43
CA ASP A 160 44.93 2.46 12.08
C ASP A 160 45.41 2.91 13.49
N LEU A 161 44.64 2.58 14.51
CA LEU A 161 45.05 2.70 15.87
C LEU A 161 46.03 1.56 16.18
N PRO A 162 47.18 1.84 16.85
CA PRO A 162 48.14 0.78 17.17
C PRO A 162 47.49 -0.28 18.06
N GLN A 163 47.57 -1.53 17.64
CA GLN A 163 47.13 -2.70 18.41
C GLN A 163 48.19 -3.08 19.45
N PRO A 164 47.84 -3.48 20.69
CA PRO A 164 46.50 -3.72 21.21
C PRO A 164 45.88 -2.50 21.90
N LEU A 165 44.60 -2.27 21.70
CA LEU A 165 43.84 -1.26 22.42
C LEU A 165 43.81 -1.60 23.92
N PRO A 166 43.95 -0.60 24.84
CA PRO A 166 43.79 -0.82 26.28
C PRO A 166 42.42 -1.46 26.58
N ALA A 167 42.40 -2.37 27.57
CA ALA A 167 41.17 -2.97 28.03
C ALA A 167 40.14 -1.91 28.42
N GLY A 168 38.98 -1.89 27.72
CA GLY A 168 37.94 -0.87 27.86
C GLY A 168 37.88 0.19 26.75
N SER A 169 38.83 0.21 25.81
CA SER A 169 38.71 1.06 24.61
C SER A 169 37.61 0.49 23.70
N ARG A 170 36.58 1.29 23.37
CA ARG A 170 35.62 0.94 22.34
C ARG A 170 36.36 0.87 21.01
N ALA A 171 36.21 -0.26 20.26
CA ALA A 171 36.66 -0.32 18.89
C ALA A 171 36.02 0.84 18.13
N THR A 172 36.86 1.69 17.52
CA THR A 172 36.35 2.82 16.74
C THR A 172 35.69 2.27 15.48
N VAL A 173 34.37 2.16 15.55
CA VAL A 173 33.55 1.81 14.35
C VAL A 173 33.63 3.01 13.40
N PRO A 174 33.80 2.79 12.07
CA PRO A 174 33.96 3.89 11.13
C PRO A 174 32.75 4.82 11.15
N GLU A 175 33.00 6.12 11.18
CA GLU A 175 31.99 7.14 10.93
C GLU A 175 31.59 7.13 9.48
N GLN A 176 30.47 7.74 9.15
CA GLN A 176 29.93 7.78 7.81
C GLN A 176 29.90 9.21 7.29
N LEU A 177 30.34 9.42 6.06
CA LEU A 177 30.24 10.69 5.35
C LEU A 177 28.96 10.69 4.50
N VAL A 178 28.01 11.54 4.83
CA VAL A 178 26.83 11.82 4.02
C VAL A 178 27.13 13.02 3.13
N ARG A 179 26.93 12.86 1.81
CA ARG A 179 27.03 13.94 0.83
C ARG A 179 25.65 14.29 0.32
N CYS A 180 25.36 15.58 0.27
CA CYS A 180 24.09 16.11 -0.17
C CYS A 180 24.20 16.79 -1.53
N GLN A 181 23.10 16.86 -2.25
CA GLN A 181 22.99 17.45 -3.60
C GLN A 181 23.43 18.90 -3.67
N ASN A 182 23.23 19.67 -2.59
CA ASN A 182 23.67 21.06 -2.52
C ASN A 182 25.15 21.24 -2.14
N GLY A 183 25.95 20.15 -2.12
CA GLY A 183 27.36 20.14 -1.78
C GLY A 183 27.66 20.05 -0.27
N THR A 184 26.67 20.07 0.61
CA THR A 184 26.86 19.86 2.05
C THR A 184 27.39 18.45 2.32
N THR A 185 28.37 18.36 3.24
CA THR A 185 28.92 17.10 3.72
C THR A 185 28.76 17.01 5.24
N ILE A 186 28.34 15.85 5.73
CA ILE A 186 28.05 15.60 7.14
C ILE A 186 28.80 14.34 7.56
N VAL A 187 29.58 14.43 8.61
CA VAL A 187 30.19 13.26 9.27
C VAL A 187 29.25 12.81 10.36
N ALA A 188 28.77 11.58 10.29
CA ALA A 188 27.80 11.03 11.22
C ALA A 188 28.31 9.76 11.90
N SER A 189 28.11 9.66 13.19
CA SER A 189 28.38 8.47 14.01
C SER A 189 27.33 7.36 13.78
N ALA A 190 26.14 7.73 13.32
CA ALA A 190 25.10 6.78 12.88
C ALA A 190 24.23 7.42 11.79
N VAL A 191 23.72 6.58 10.88
CA VAL A 191 22.83 6.99 9.79
C VAL A 191 21.54 6.20 9.83
N VAL A 192 20.40 6.90 9.71
CA VAL A 192 19.08 6.32 9.58
C VAL A 192 18.54 6.61 8.17
N LEU A 193 18.27 5.56 7.41
CA LEU A 193 17.62 5.64 6.11
C LEU A 193 16.09 5.55 6.31
N ALA A 194 15.39 6.67 6.20
CA ALA A 194 13.92 6.77 6.30
C ALA A 194 13.33 7.40 5.03
N VAL A 195 13.86 7.04 3.88
CA VAL A 195 13.71 7.73 2.58
C VAL A 195 12.31 7.66 1.95
N GLY A 196 11.38 6.86 2.47
CA GLY A 196 10.02 6.78 1.96
C GLY A 196 9.90 6.12 0.58
N HIS A 197 9.00 6.64 -0.25
CA HIS A 197 8.83 6.17 -1.62
C HIS A 197 10.03 6.54 -2.48
N ILE A 198 10.54 5.56 -3.23
CA ILE A 198 11.68 5.70 -4.13
C ILE A 198 11.24 5.50 -5.58
N PRO A 199 11.77 6.28 -6.53
CA PRO A 199 11.64 5.99 -7.95
C PRO A 199 12.17 4.59 -8.25
N SER A 200 11.46 3.84 -9.07
CA SER A 200 11.86 2.51 -9.52
C SER A 200 11.76 2.41 -11.03
N ALA A 201 12.69 1.68 -11.66
CA ALA A 201 12.66 1.41 -13.09
C ALA A 201 11.32 0.74 -13.47
N GLN A 202 10.72 1.21 -14.56
CA GLN A 202 9.44 0.69 -15.04
C GLN A 202 9.60 -0.74 -15.58
N PRO A 203 8.59 -1.62 -15.41
CA PRO A 203 8.50 -2.88 -16.11
C PRO A 203 8.51 -2.67 -17.63
N GLU A 204 9.03 -3.66 -18.38
CA GLU A 204 9.21 -3.58 -19.84
C GLU A 204 7.92 -3.21 -20.60
N GLU A 205 6.79 -3.83 -20.22
CA GLU A 205 5.47 -3.51 -20.82
C GLU A 205 5.11 -2.03 -20.67
N ARG A 206 5.34 -1.46 -19.50
CA ARG A 206 5.03 -0.05 -19.22
C ARG A 206 5.97 0.89 -19.92
N ALA A 207 7.26 0.57 -19.97
CA ALA A 207 8.25 1.33 -20.71
C ALA A 207 7.92 1.33 -22.21
N ARG A 208 7.43 0.21 -22.75
CA ARG A 208 6.98 0.10 -24.14
C ARG A 208 5.75 1.00 -24.42
N LEU A 209 4.73 0.96 -23.56
CA LEU A 209 3.55 1.82 -23.70
C LEU A 209 3.91 3.30 -23.63
N ALA A 210 4.84 3.68 -22.74
CA ALA A 210 5.33 5.06 -22.63
C ALA A 210 6.05 5.50 -23.91
N ALA A 211 6.96 4.68 -24.45
CA ALA A 211 7.65 4.96 -25.70
C ALA A 211 6.69 5.04 -26.91
N PHE A 212 5.66 4.18 -26.93
CA PHE A 212 4.64 4.24 -27.98
C PHE A 212 3.78 5.51 -27.88
N ALA A 213 3.43 5.95 -26.66
CA ALA A 213 2.72 7.20 -26.44
C ALA A 213 3.51 8.39 -26.98
N GLU A 214 4.81 8.45 -26.67
CA GLU A 214 5.71 9.52 -27.14
C GLU A 214 5.80 9.57 -28.67
N LEU A 215 5.95 8.41 -29.32
CA LEU A 215 5.99 8.32 -30.78
C LEU A 215 4.67 8.66 -31.45
N GLY A 216 3.55 8.33 -30.82
CA GLY A 216 2.21 8.46 -31.40
C GLY A 216 1.47 9.75 -31.04
N GLY A 217 2.09 10.65 -30.30
CA GLY A 217 1.44 11.88 -29.84
C GLY A 217 0.35 11.64 -28.77
N GLY A 218 0.33 10.47 -28.15
CA GLY A 218 -0.49 10.18 -26.97
C GLY A 218 0.22 10.59 -25.68
N LEU A 219 -0.36 10.19 -24.53
CA LEU A 219 0.22 10.44 -23.22
C LEU A 219 0.21 9.18 -22.36
N TYR A 220 1.34 8.88 -21.72
CA TYR A 220 1.44 7.82 -20.72
C TYR A 220 1.92 8.42 -19.39
N LEU A 221 1.09 8.33 -18.36
CA LEU A 221 1.41 8.76 -17.00
C LEU A 221 1.73 7.53 -16.14
N PRO A 222 3.00 7.36 -15.73
CA PRO A 222 3.43 6.21 -14.95
C PRO A 222 2.89 6.24 -13.51
N GLN A 223 3.13 5.16 -12.78
CA GLN A 223 2.84 5.10 -11.35
C GLN A 223 3.60 6.20 -10.59
N ASP A 224 2.84 7.02 -9.89
CA ASP A 224 3.39 8.06 -9.02
C ASP A 224 2.46 8.33 -7.83
N LEU A 225 2.88 9.26 -6.95
CA LEU A 225 1.99 9.85 -5.97
C LEU A 225 0.96 10.73 -6.68
N PRO A 226 -0.33 10.65 -6.38
CA PRO A 226 -1.34 11.40 -7.10
C PRO A 226 -1.10 12.91 -7.15
N ALA A 227 -0.60 13.50 -6.05
CA ALA A 227 -0.26 14.92 -6.00
C ALA A 227 0.94 15.32 -6.88
N GLU A 228 1.75 14.36 -7.33
CA GLU A 228 2.89 14.57 -8.22
C GLU A 228 2.57 14.19 -9.67
N THR A 229 1.43 13.52 -9.91
CA THR A 229 1.01 13.12 -11.26
C THR A 229 0.63 14.37 -12.07
N PRO A 230 1.22 14.60 -13.27
CA PRO A 230 0.96 15.80 -14.06
C PRO A 230 -0.40 15.74 -14.77
N VAL A 231 -1.49 15.69 -13.99
CA VAL A 231 -2.87 15.61 -14.51
C VAL A 231 -3.28 16.82 -15.37
N THR A 232 -2.55 17.94 -15.26
CA THR A 232 -2.75 19.14 -16.09
C THR A 232 -2.37 18.92 -17.54
N GLU A 233 -1.58 17.90 -17.86
CA GLU A 233 -1.26 17.55 -19.25
C GLU A 233 -2.42 16.88 -19.99
N VAL A 234 -3.43 16.38 -19.26
CA VAL A 234 -4.63 15.77 -19.84
C VAL A 234 -5.63 16.87 -20.21
N ALA A 235 -5.97 16.98 -21.48
CA ALA A 235 -6.89 18.01 -21.96
C ALA A 235 -8.36 17.69 -21.64
N PRO A 236 -9.24 18.72 -21.60
CA PRO A 236 -10.68 18.52 -21.46
C PRO A 236 -11.24 17.57 -22.54
N GLY A 237 -12.13 16.67 -22.14
CA GLY A 237 -12.80 15.72 -23.03
C GLY A 237 -11.92 14.57 -23.55
N GLU A 238 -10.61 14.56 -23.28
CA GLU A 238 -9.75 13.43 -23.65
C GLU A 238 -10.21 12.14 -22.98
N ARG A 239 -10.09 11.02 -23.70
CA ARG A 239 -10.39 9.71 -23.13
C ARG A 239 -9.16 9.10 -22.50
N VAL A 240 -9.22 8.95 -21.19
CA VAL A 240 -8.16 8.45 -20.32
C VAL A 240 -8.44 6.98 -19.94
N ILE A 241 -7.57 6.09 -20.32
CA ILE A 241 -7.56 4.70 -19.85
C ILE A 241 -6.85 4.66 -18.51
N VAL A 242 -7.58 4.37 -17.43
CA VAL A 242 -7.05 4.30 -16.07
C VAL A 242 -6.82 2.84 -15.67
N ARG A 243 -5.56 2.48 -15.49
CA ARG A 243 -5.16 1.14 -15.04
C ARG A 243 -4.95 1.12 -13.53
N GLY A 244 -5.96 0.66 -12.81
CA GLY A 244 -6.00 0.58 -11.35
C GLY A 244 -7.23 1.27 -10.79
N MET A 245 -7.88 0.63 -9.82
CA MET A 245 -9.12 1.12 -9.18
C MET A 245 -8.98 1.10 -7.65
N GLY A 246 -7.74 1.32 -7.15
CA GLY A 246 -7.41 1.47 -5.74
C GLY A 246 -7.42 2.93 -5.29
N LEU A 247 -6.77 3.24 -4.16
CA LEU A 247 -6.78 4.58 -3.56
C LEU A 247 -6.27 5.67 -4.49
N ASN A 248 -5.20 5.40 -5.27
CA ASN A 248 -4.65 6.38 -6.21
C ASN A 248 -5.67 6.79 -7.27
N TYR A 249 -6.54 5.86 -7.71
CA TYR A 249 -7.62 6.21 -8.63
C TYR A 249 -8.58 7.24 -8.00
N PHE A 250 -8.99 7.07 -6.75
CA PHE A 250 -9.91 8.02 -6.10
C PHE A 250 -9.30 9.40 -5.90
N ASP A 251 -7.99 9.49 -5.73
CA ASP A 251 -7.29 10.76 -5.73
C ASP A 251 -7.28 11.39 -7.15
N LEU A 252 -6.96 10.60 -8.19
CA LEU A 252 -7.04 11.06 -9.59
C LEU A 252 -8.46 11.48 -9.97
N GLN A 253 -9.49 10.73 -9.53
CA GLN A 253 -10.89 11.13 -9.69
C GLN A 253 -11.10 12.56 -9.18
N THR A 254 -10.59 12.86 -7.99
CA THR A 254 -10.72 14.18 -7.36
C THR A 254 -9.97 15.26 -8.16
N LEU A 255 -8.74 14.95 -8.60
CA LEU A 255 -7.94 15.88 -9.39
C LEU A 255 -8.55 16.18 -10.76
N PHE A 256 -9.25 15.22 -11.37
CA PHE A 256 -9.94 15.39 -12.64
C PHE A 256 -11.33 16.00 -12.54
N THR A 257 -11.88 16.12 -11.32
CA THR A 257 -13.24 16.66 -11.10
C THR A 257 -13.24 17.89 -10.22
N HIS A 258 -13.07 17.76 -8.90
CA HIS A 258 -13.07 18.88 -7.95
C HIS A 258 -12.06 19.96 -8.32
N GLU A 259 -10.82 19.57 -8.60
CA GLU A 259 -9.73 20.52 -8.90
C GLU A 259 -9.87 21.16 -10.30
N ARG A 260 -10.77 20.62 -11.14
CA ARG A 260 -11.15 21.21 -12.42
C ARG A 260 -12.48 21.99 -12.36
N GLY A 261 -13.02 22.23 -11.15
CA GLY A 261 -14.21 23.03 -10.92
C GLY A 261 -15.54 22.29 -11.01
N GLY A 262 -15.53 20.98 -11.24
CA GLY A 262 -16.71 20.12 -11.16
C GLY A 262 -17.25 20.04 -9.73
N ARG A 263 -18.56 19.83 -9.58
CA ARG A 263 -19.22 19.86 -8.28
C ARG A 263 -20.17 18.69 -8.10
N PHE A 264 -20.17 18.11 -6.90
CA PHE A 264 -21.12 17.10 -6.47
C PHE A 264 -22.19 17.74 -5.60
N VAL A 265 -23.43 17.71 -6.09
CA VAL A 265 -24.56 18.39 -5.45
C VAL A 265 -25.47 17.34 -4.80
N PRO A 266 -25.74 17.43 -3.49
CA PRO A 266 -26.67 16.53 -2.82
C PRO A 266 -28.09 16.65 -3.40
N GLU A 267 -28.74 15.50 -3.63
CA GLU A 267 -30.14 15.39 -4.05
C GLU A 267 -31.03 14.84 -2.93
N PRO A 268 -32.36 15.03 -3.04
CA PRO A 268 -33.29 14.40 -2.13
C PRO A 268 -33.10 12.89 -2.10
N GLY A 269 -32.89 12.30 -0.91
CA GLY A 269 -32.58 10.88 -0.75
C GLY A 269 -31.11 10.58 -0.47
N GLY A 270 -30.24 11.61 -0.43
CA GLY A 270 -28.82 11.48 -0.05
C GLY A 270 -27.90 11.04 -1.18
N GLN A 271 -28.41 10.93 -2.40
CA GLN A 271 -27.60 10.70 -3.60
C GLN A 271 -26.85 11.99 -4.01
N LEU A 272 -25.77 11.83 -4.75
CA LEU A 272 -25.04 12.97 -5.33
C LEU A 272 -25.34 13.05 -6.83
N ARG A 273 -25.52 14.26 -7.33
CA ARG A 273 -25.55 14.56 -8.77
C ARG A 273 -24.28 15.32 -9.13
N TYR A 274 -23.60 14.86 -10.18
CA TYR A 274 -22.44 15.59 -10.70
C TYR A 274 -22.85 16.75 -11.59
N VAL A 275 -22.20 17.90 -11.40
CA VAL A 275 -22.35 19.10 -12.24
C VAL A 275 -20.98 19.39 -12.85
N PRO A 276 -20.79 19.12 -14.14
CA PRO A 276 -19.49 19.29 -14.78
C PRO A 276 -19.12 20.77 -14.92
N SER A 277 -17.82 21.03 -14.96
CA SER A 277 -17.25 22.34 -15.34
C SER A 277 -17.10 22.47 -16.86
N GLY A 278 -16.89 21.35 -17.56
CA GLY A 278 -16.50 21.26 -18.97
C GLY A 278 -15.03 21.00 -19.18
N ASP A 279 -14.22 20.97 -18.11
CA ASP A 279 -12.76 20.74 -18.17
C ASP A 279 -12.40 19.27 -17.82
N GLU A 280 -13.38 18.41 -17.58
CA GLU A 280 -13.15 17.03 -17.22
C GLU A 280 -12.76 16.17 -18.43
N PRO A 281 -11.86 15.18 -18.26
CA PRO A 281 -11.65 14.12 -19.22
C PRO A 281 -12.74 13.03 -19.08
N GLN A 282 -12.80 12.12 -20.05
CA GLN A 282 -13.60 10.89 -20.01
C GLN A 282 -12.76 9.74 -19.44
N LEU A 283 -13.16 9.11 -18.35
CA LEU A 283 -12.39 8.08 -17.69
C LEU A 283 -12.89 6.68 -18.02
N ALA A 284 -12.00 5.82 -18.55
CA ALA A 284 -12.27 4.39 -18.73
C ALA A 284 -11.48 3.58 -17.69
N LEU A 285 -12.19 2.95 -16.76
CA LEU A 285 -11.61 2.35 -15.57
C LEU A 285 -11.48 0.84 -15.70
N GLY A 286 -10.29 0.31 -15.42
CA GLY A 286 -10.06 -1.12 -15.37
C GLY A 286 -8.97 -1.52 -14.37
N SER A 287 -9.00 -2.79 -14.00
CA SER A 287 -8.00 -3.40 -13.12
C SER A 287 -7.97 -4.91 -13.33
N ARG A 288 -7.03 -5.61 -12.67
CA ARG A 288 -7.00 -7.06 -12.70
C ARG A 288 -8.30 -7.70 -12.20
N ARG A 289 -8.90 -7.18 -11.13
CA ARG A 289 -10.18 -7.65 -10.59
C ARG A 289 -11.41 -7.00 -11.23
N GLY A 290 -11.23 -5.93 -11.98
CA GLY A 290 -12.29 -5.19 -12.65
C GLY A 290 -13.23 -4.39 -11.75
N ILE A 291 -12.98 -4.36 -10.44
CA ILE A 291 -13.79 -3.63 -9.45
C ILE A 291 -12.94 -2.65 -8.64
N PRO A 292 -13.53 -1.54 -8.14
CA PRO A 292 -12.88 -0.65 -7.20
C PRO A 292 -12.63 -1.30 -5.84
N TYR A 293 -11.75 -0.69 -5.05
CA TYR A 293 -11.64 -0.99 -3.62
C TYR A 293 -12.98 -0.70 -2.93
N ARG A 294 -13.36 -1.58 -2.00
CA ARG A 294 -14.57 -1.42 -1.19
C ARG A 294 -14.36 -0.26 -0.22
N SER A 295 -15.39 0.57 -0.04
CA SER A 295 -15.32 1.71 0.85
C SER A 295 -15.20 1.30 2.32
N LYS A 296 -14.56 2.16 3.10
CA LYS A 296 -14.46 2.00 4.55
C LYS A 296 -15.82 2.12 5.22
N PRO A 297 -16.10 1.31 6.26
CA PRO A 297 -17.31 1.51 7.05
C PRO A 297 -17.23 2.79 7.87
N ILE A 298 -18.35 3.48 8.04
CA ILE A 298 -18.49 4.58 8.99
C ILE A 298 -18.63 3.99 10.39
N CYS A 299 -17.76 4.42 11.28
CA CYS A 299 -17.82 4.09 12.70
C CYS A 299 -18.09 5.36 13.49
N HIS A 300 -19.17 5.42 14.26
CA HIS A 300 -19.53 6.60 15.08
C HIS A 300 -18.86 6.58 16.47
N GLU A 301 -18.40 5.43 16.87
CA GLU A 301 -17.61 5.19 18.08
C GLU A 301 -16.24 4.65 17.67
N HIS A 302 -15.33 4.49 18.63
CA HIS A 302 -14.05 3.87 18.37
C HIS A 302 -14.22 2.66 17.46
N PRO A 303 -13.44 2.51 16.35
CA PRO A 303 -13.50 1.33 15.52
C PRO A 303 -13.40 0.14 16.46
N ARG A 304 -14.44 -0.67 16.50
CA ARG A 304 -14.63 -1.65 17.57
C ARG A 304 -13.44 -2.60 17.63
N ARG A 305 -12.59 -2.39 18.60
CA ARG A 305 -11.68 -3.40 19.14
C ARG A 305 -12.47 -4.55 19.80
N ASP A 306 -13.80 -4.45 19.81
CA ASP A 306 -14.73 -5.29 20.53
C ASP A 306 -15.18 -6.55 19.79
N TRP A 307 -14.67 -6.83 18.59
CA TRP A 307 -14.76 -8.16 18.00
C TRP A 307 -13.49 -8.94 18.35
N PRO A 308 -13.39 -9.57 19.52
CA PRO A 308 -12.22 -10.35 19.87
C PRO A 308 -12.12 -11.51 18.88
N LEU A 309 -10.94 -11.67 18.26
CA LEU A 309 -10.61 -12.86 17.52
C LEU A 309 -10.75 -14.05 18.48
N ARG A 310 -11.58 -15.02 18.12
CA ARG A 310 -11.86 -16.19 18.98
C ARG A 310 -11.07 -17.42 18.58
N PHE A 311 -10.77 -17.52 17.30
CA PHE A 311 -10.10 -18.67 16.72
C PHE A 311 -8.70 -18.33 16.25
N PHE A 312 -8.51 -17.21 15.60
CA PHE A 312 -7.19 -16.72 15.22
C PHE A 312 -6.54 -16.00 16.41
N THR A 313 -6.08 -16.78 17.38
CA THR A 313 -5.48 -16.31 18.64
C THR A 313 -4.06 -16.84 18.79
N LYS A 314 -3.24 -16.16 19.61
CA LYS A 314 -1.86 -16.60 19.89
C LYS A 314 -1.81 -18.02 20.41
N ASP A 315 -2.75 -18.43 21.29
CA ASP A 315 -2.81 -19.76 21.87
C ASP A 315 -3.07 -20.84 20.82
N ASN A 316 -4.05 -20.63 19.92
CA ASN A 316 -4.32 -21.58 18.84
C ASN A 316 -3.18 -21.65 17.81
N ILE A 317 -2.49 -20.54 17.59
CA ILE A 317 -1.34 -20.48 16.69
C ILE A 317 -0.15 -21.22 17.31
N ALA A 318 0.11 -21.04 18.61
CA ALA A 318 1.12 -21.80 19.33
C ALA A 318 0.85 -23.31 19.26
N LEU A 319 -0.42 -23.70 19.49
CA LEU A 319 -0.85 -25.10 19.38
C LEU A 319 -0.60 -25.67 17.97
N LEU A 320 -0.90 -24.94 16.91
CA LEU A 320 -0.65 -25.35 15.52
C LEU A 320 0.83 -25.39 15.16
N ALA A 321 1.65 -24.57 15.81
CA ALA A 321 3.11 -24.58 15.67
C ALA A 321 3.80 -25.65 16.55
N GLY A 322 3.04 -26.41 17.34
CA GLY A 322 3.56 -27.42 18.26
C GLY A 322 4.36 -26.83 19.42
N LEU A 323 4.01 -25.62 19.86
CA LEU A 323 4.66 -24.89 20.95
C LEU A 323 3.71 -24.81 22.16
N ASP A 324 4.28 -24.80 23.36
CA ASP A 324 3.50 -24.54 24.59
C ASP A 324 3.04 -23.08 24.66
N ASP A 325 3.87 -22.16 24.16
CA ASP A 325 3.56 -20.75 23.94
C ASP A 325 4.36 -20.20 22.76
N LEU A 326 4.08 -18.97 22.32
CA LEU A 326 4.79 -18.33 21.21
C LEU A 326 6.17 -17.77 21.60
N ASP A 327 6.52 -17.77 22.89
CA ASP A 327 7.81 -17.29 23.40
C ASP A 327 8.90 -18.39 23.40
N GLY A 328 8.52 -19.66 23.09
CA GLY A 328 9.41 -20.80 23.07
C GLY A 328 10.37 -20.87 21.85
N GLU A 329 11.47 -21.64 21.97
CA GLU A 329 12.41 -21.88 20.86
C GLU A 329 11.75 -22.60 19.69
N ARG A 330 11.94 -22.08 18.48
CA ARG A 330 11.27 -22.51 17.25
C ARG A 330 11.92 -23.69 16.57
N LYS A 331 11.06 -24.55 15.97
CA LYS A 331 11.49 -25.52 14.96
C LYS A 331 11.06 -25.17 13.53
N ALA A 332 9.91 -24.50 13.35
CA ALA A 332 9.42 -24.00 12.06
C ALA A 332 8.35 -22.92 12.28
N GLY A 333 8.21 -21.96 11.34
CA GLY A 333 7.11 -20.99 11.36
C GLY A 333 5.78 -21.62 10.94
N ALA A 334 4.66 -21.03 11.38
CA ALA A 334 3.32 -21.46 10.96
C ALA A 334 3.09 -21.12 9.46
N ARG A 335 2.38 -22.02 8.75
CA ARG A 335 2.00 -21.81 7.33
C ARG A 335 0.65 -21.10 7.25
N PHE A 336 0.58 -20.09 6.40
CA PHE A 336 -0.60 -19.23 6.34
C PHE A 336 -1.82 -19.96 5.77
N ASN A 337 -1.76 -20.47 4.54
CA ASN A 337 -2.93 -21.04 3.87
C ASN A 337 -3.51 -22.27 4.59
N ASP A 338 -2.64 -23.13 5.09
CA ASP A 338 -3.05 -24.42 5.65
C ASP A 338 -3.38 -24.37 7.13
N GLN A 339 -2.77 -23.45 7.88
CA GLN A 339 -2.86 -23.43 9.33
C GLN A 339 -3.59 -22.17 9.85
N LEU A 340 -3.22 -20.98 9.36
CA LEU A 340 -3.72 -19.73 9.92
C LEU A 340 -5.00 -19.24 9.23
N TRP A 341 -5.07 -19.34 7.91
CA TRP A 341 -6.22 -18.87 7.12
C TRP A 341 -7.54 -19.54 7.52
N PRO A 342 -7.62 -20.84 7.80
CA PRO A 342 -8.84 -21.45 8.32
C PRO A 342 -9.36 -20.83 9.63
N LEU A 343 -8.48 -20.42 10.54
CA LEU A 343 -8.85 -19.75 11.78
C LEU A 343 -9.43 -18.36 11.53
N ILE A 344 -8.79 -17.61 10.61
CA ILE A 344 -9.28 -16.30 10.18
C ILE A 344 -10.65 -16.43 9.53
N LEU A 345 -10.86 -17.42 8.65
CA LEU A 345 -12.15 -17.69 8.02
C LEU A 345 -13.26 -18.00 9.04
N ALA A 346 -12.95 -18.72 10.10
CA ALA A 346 -13.90 -19.00 11.17
C ALA A 346 -14.32 -17.73 11.92
N ASP A 347 -13.37 -16.85 12.23
CA ASP A 347 -13.66 -15.54 12.84
C ASP A 347 -14.47 -14.63 11.91
N LEU A 348 -14.18 -14.63 10.60
CA LEU A 348 -14.95 -13.88 9.60
C LEU A 348 -16.41 -14.32 9.57
N ARG A 349 -16.66 -15.64 9.52
CA ARG A 349 -18.02 -16.19 9.54
C ARG A 349 -18.75 -15.85 10.81
N LEU A 350 -18.06 -15.96 11.95
CA LEU A 350 -18.65 -15.61 13.23
C LEU A 350 -19.14 -14.16 13.28
N ALA A 351 -18.34 -13.21 12.77
CA ALA A 351 -18.72 -11.81 12.72
C ALA A 351 -19.88 -11.57 11.75
N TYR A 352 -19.81 -12.16 10.56
CA TYR A 352 -20.84 -12.03 9.54
C TYR A 352 -22.20 -12.49 10.07
N TYR A 353 -22.29 -13.73 10.54
CA TYR A 353 -23.55 -14.31 11.00
C TYR A 353 -24.06 -13.72 12.33
N HIS A 354 -23.16 -13.28 13.19
CA HIS A 354 -23.58 -12.51 14.37
C HIS A 354 -24.29 -11.22 13.97
N THR A 355 -23.73 -10.43 13.05
CA THR A 355 -24.38 -9.20 12.58
C THR A 355 -25.65 -9.52 11.80
N LEU A 356 -25.64 -10.54 10.93
CA LEU A 356 -26.81 -10.96 10.19
C LEU A 356 -27.99 -11.31 11.12
N SER A 357 -27.71 -12.03 12.22
CA SER A 357 -28.75 -12.38 13.20
C SER A 357 -29.37 -11.19 13.92
N GLN A 358 -28.68 -10.06 13.96
CA GLN A 358 -29.19 -8.82 14.56
C GLN A 358 -30.00 -7.98 13.58
N VAL A 359 -29.56 -7.90 12.30
CA VAL A 359 -30.19 -7.05 11.30
C VAL A 359 -31.27 -7.78 10.48
N ARG A 360 -31.18 -9.12 10.39
CA ARG A 360 -32.12 -9.99 9.65
C ARG A 360 -32.28 -11.33 10.37
N PRO A 361 -32.90 -11.36 11.56
CA PRO A 361 -33.10 -12.60 12.33
C PRO A 361 -33.90 -13.66 11.56
N GLU A 362 -34.78 -13.24 10.65
CA GLU A 362 -35.57 -14.11 9.77
C GLU A 362 -34.73 -14.89 8.73
N ALA A 363 -33.47 -14.53 8.53
CA ALA A 363 -32.55 -15.29 7.68
C ALA A 363 -32.20 -16.68 8.24
N PHE A 364 -32.47 -16.91 9.54
CA PHE A 364 -32.15 -18.15 10.22
C PHE A 364 -33.40 -19.02 10.43
N THR A 365 -33.22 -20.32 10.20
CA THR A 365 -34.28 -21.32 10.46
C THR A 365 -34.40 -21.74 11.91
N ASP A 366 -33.33 -21.51 12.72
CA ASP A 366 -33.25 -21.90 14.11
C ASP A 366 -32.39 -20.87 14.89
N ASP A 367 -32.06 -21.13 16.14
CA ASP A 367 -31.22 -20.26 16.97
C ASP A 367 -29.85 -20.01 16.33
N PRO A 368 -29.51 -18.75 16.02
CA PRO A 368 -28.19 -18.38 15.50
C PRO A 368 -27.02 -18.83 16.37
N GLY A 369 -27.26 -19.12 17.65
CA GLY A 369 -26.25 -19.67 18.57
C GLY A 369 -25.70 -21.03 18.13
N GLN A 370 -26.52 -21.85 17.46
CA GLN A 370 -26.10 -23.15 16.94
C GLN A 370 -24.99 -23.01 15.88
N LEU A 371 -25.03 -21.96 15.06
CA LEU A 371 -24.00 -21.72 14.07
C LEU A 371 -22.64 -21.43 14.72
N ARG A 372 -22.64 -20.69 15.84
CA ARG A 372 -21.43 -20.41 16.62
C ARG A 372 -20.84 -21.71 17.21
N GLU A 373 -21.68 -22.58 17.75
CA GLU A 373 -21.26 -23.90 18.28
C GLU A 373 -20.67 -24.77 17.16
N ALA A 374 -21.34 -24.85 16.02
CA ALA A 374 -20.88 -25.61 14.88
C ALA A 374 -19.53 -25.12 14.33
N ILE A 375 -19.34 -23.81 14.24
CA ILE A 375 -18.05 -23.21 13.88
C ILE A 375 -16.98 -23.59 14.90
N GLY A 376 -17.27 -23.47 16.20
CA GLY A 376 -16.35 -23.84 17.27
C GLY A 376 -15.92 -25.31 17.22
N GLU A 377 -16.85 -26.22 16.99
CA GLU A 377 -16.57 -27.65 16.82
C GLU A 377 -15.71 -27.94 15.59
N ALA A 378 -15.99 -27.27 14.46
CA ALA A 378 -15.21 -27.42 13.24
C ALA A 378 -13.74 -26.97 13.45
N VAL A 379 -13.52 -25.85 14.12
CA VAL A 379 -12.18 -25.37 14.49
C VAL A 379 -11.50 -26.35 15.45
N SER A 380 -12.19 -26.82 16.47
CA SER A 380 -11.63 -27.78 17.42
C SER A 380 -11.16 -29.07 16.73
N ARG A 381 -11.96 -29.58 15.78
CA ARG A 381 -11.57 -30.72 14.93
C ARG A 381 -10.33 -30.42 14.08
N HIS A 382 -10.21 -29.22 13.55
CA HIS A 382 -9.05 -28.81 12.77
C HIS A 382 -7.78 -28.79 13.62
N LEU A 383 -7.82 -28.17 14.77
CA LEU A 383 -6.70 -28.09 15.72
C LEU A 383 -6.26 -29.50 16.16
N THR A 384 -7.21 -30.38 16.51
CA THR A 384 -6.93 -31.77 16.94
C THR A 384 -6.35 -32.62 15.79
N ARG A 385 -6.90 -32.50 14.58
CA ARG A 385 -6.43 -33.27 13.40
C ARG A 385 -5.00 -32.91 13.03
N ARG A 386 -4.65 -31.63 13.10
CA ARG A 386 -3.29 -31.15 12.77
C ARG A 386 -2.26 -31.62 13.78
N THR A 387 -2.52 -31.49 15.07
CA THR A 387 -1.64 -32.01 16.12
C THR A 387 -1.44 -33.51 16.00
N TRP A 388 -2.47 -34.27 15.63
CA TRP A 388 -2.35 -35.72 15.42
C TRP A 388 -1.48 -36.08 14.20
N GLN A 389 -1.61 -35.36 13.08
CA GLN A 389 -0.81 -35.57 11.86
C GLN A 389 0.68 -35.28 12.08
N GLU A 390 1.00 -34.27 12.86
CA GLU A 390 2.39 -33.90 13.19
C GLU A 390 3.04 -34.93 14.15
N THR A 391 2.27 -35.49 15.05
CA THR A 391 2.77 -36.56 15.97
C THR A 391 2.85 -37.94 15.30
N HIS A 392 2.17 -38.14 14.13
CA HIS A 392 2.11 -39.42 13.43
C HIS A 392 2.38 -39.26 11.92
N PRO A 393 3.57 -38.83 11.50
CA PRO A 393 3.86 -38.49 10.10
C PRO A 393 3.76 -39.66 9.11
N GLN A 394 3.78 -40.91 9.56
CA GLN A 394 3.70 -42.09 8.69
C GLN A 394 2.26 -42.42 8.20
N SER A 395 1.23 -41.80 8.76
CA SER A 395 -0.17 -42.08 8.38
C SER A 395 -0.68 -41.22 7.20
N THR A 396 0.06 -40.20 6.79
CA THR A 396 -0.36 -39.26 5.73
C THR A 396 -0.16 -39.81 4.31
N GLY A 397 0.74 -40.77 4.09
CA GLY A 397 1.02 -41.34 2.76
C GLY A 397 -0.11 -42.22 2.20
N ALA A 398 -0.94 -42.83 3.07
CA ALA A 398 -1.99 -43.72 2.62
C ALA A 398 -3.32 -43.00 2.30
N ALA A 399 -3.66 -41.96 3.04
CA ALA A 399 -4.88 -41.15 2.79
C ALA A 399 -4.78 -40.30 1.53
N SER A 400 -3.63 -39.66 1.30
CA SER A 400 -3.37 -38.86 0.08
C SER A 400 -3.38 -39.72 -1.19
N ALA A 401 -2.88 -40.95 -1.13
CA ALA A 401 -2.90 -41.86 -2.26
C ALA A 401 -4.30 -42.41 -2.58
N ALA A 402 -5.17 -42.55 -1.57
CA ALA A 402 -6.56 -42.97 -1.74
C ALA A 402 -7.44 -41.85 -2.33
N GLU A 403 -7.25 -40.61 -1.89
CA GLU A 403 -7.95 -39.45 -2.44
C GLU A 403 -7.51 -39.12 -3.89
N THR A 404 -6.24 -39.29 -4.22
CA THR A 404 -5.72 -39.12 -5.59
C THR A 404 -6.24 -40.26 -6.50
N ARG A 405 -6.44 -41.50 -6.01
CA ARG A 405 -7.04 -42.58 -6.76
C ARG A 405 -8.54 -42.41 -6.95
N ALA A 406 -9.29 -41.91 -5.96
CA ALA A 406 -10.70 -41.62 -6.07
C ALA A 406 -10.98 -40.50 -7.11
N ALA A 407 -10.15 -39.45 -7.13
CA ALA A 407 -10.25 -38.37 -8.12
C ALA A 407 -9.88 -38.82 -9.55
N ALA A 408 -9.01 -39.82 -9.69
CA ALA A 408 -8.66 -40.40 -10.99
C ALA A 408 -9.73 -41.36 -11.54
N THR A 409 -10.48 -42.04 -10.66
CA THR A 409 -11.51 -43.01 -11.05
C THR A 409 -12.81 -42.33 -11.49
N VAL A 410 -13.12 -41.13 -11.04
CA VAL A 410 -14.27 -40.32 -11.48
C VAL A 410 -14.07 -39.70 -12.88
N ARG A 411 -12.83 -39.61 -13.37
CA ARG A 411 -12.52 -39.08 -14.72
C ARG A 411 -12.48 -40.09 -15.85
N ALA A 412 -12.72 -41.38 -15.58
CA ALA A 412 -12.59 -42.46 -16.56
C ALA A 412 -13.94 -43.03 -17.04
N GLY A 413 -15.06 -42.40 -16.71
CA GLY A 413 -16.38 -42.81 -17.18
C GLY A 413 -17.12 -41.65 -17.87
N ASP A 414 -16.98 -41.55 -19.14
CA ASP A 414 -17.84 -41.06 -20.20
C ASP A 414 -17.09 -40.28 -21.28
N GLY A 415 -16.78 -40.97 -22.34
CA GLY A 415 -16.21 -40.39 -23.53
C GLY A 415 -16.28 -41.31 -24.73
N ALA A 416 -17.42 -41.36 -25.40
CA ALA A 416 -17.52 -41.95 -26.71
C ALA A 416 -17.97 -40.92 -27.76
N ALA A 417 -17.07 -40.71 -28.73
CA ALA A 417 -17.30 -40.37 -30.13
C ALA A 417 -17.98 -39.04 -30.51
N SER A 418 -17.23 -38.16 -31.11
CA SER A 418 -17.53 -37.68 -32.47
C SER A 418 -16.30 -36.98 -33.08
N THR A 419 -15.86 -37.53 -34.20
CA THR A 419 -14.81 -37.00 -35.10
C THR A 419 -15.36 -35.86 -35.95
N ALA A 420 -14.68 -34.74 -36.00
CA ALA A 420 -14.64 -33.88 -37.18
C ALA A 420 -13.31 -33.08 -37.20
N ARG A 421 -12.53 -33.35 -38.24
CA ARG A 421 -11.33 -32.60 -38.62
C ARG A 421 -11.76 -31.26 -39.22
N VAL A 422 -11.17 -30.17 -38.78
CA VAL A 422 -10.71 -29.08 -39.66
C VAL A 422 -9.47 -28.44 -39.04
N GLY A 423 -8.42 -28.39 -39.81
CA GLY A 423 -7.17 -27.76 -39.42
C GLY A 423 -7.18 -26.25 -39.61
N ALA A 424 -6.51 -25.55 -38.76
CA ALA A 424 -5.82 -24.30 -39.08
C ALA A 424 -4.81 -24.00 -37.95
N THR A 425 -3.59 -23.82 -38.34
CA THR A 425 -2.42 -23.39 -37.56
C THR A 425 -2.63 -21.95 -37.12
N ALA A 426 -2.61 -21.72 -35.81
CA ALA A 426 -2.17 -20.46 -35.24
C ALA A 426 -1.50 -20.74 -33.89
N ARG A 427 -0.16 -20.67 -33.89
CA ARG A 427 0.61 -20.55 -32.65
C ARG A 427 0.38 -19.16 -32.10
N VAL A 428 -0.32 -19.07 -30.98
CA VAL A 428 -0.29 -17.90 -30.11
C VAL A 428 0.27 -18.38 -28.78
N GLY A 429 1.37 -17.80 -28.38
CA GLY A 429 1.98 -18.05 -27.08
C GLY A 429 1.03 -17.62 -25.96
N ALA A 430 0.39 -18.60 -25.33
CA ALA A 430 -0.33 -18.37 -24.09
C ALA A 430 0.70 -18.20 -22.96
N SER A 431 0.67 -17.04 -22.34
CA SER A 431 1.43 -16.73 -21.14
C SER A 431 1.18 -17.80 -20.06
N ALA A 432 2.23 -18.35 -19.50
CA ALA A 432 2.19 -19.39 -18.46
C ALA A 432 1.59 -18.94 -17.12
N THR A 433 1.17 -17.67 -17.01
CA THR A 433 0.62 -17.07 -15.79
C THR A 433 -0.81 -17.52 -15.46
N THR A 434 -1.62 -17.95 -16.41
CA THR A 434 -3.05 -18.27 -16.19
C THR A 434 -3.29 -19.59 -15.46
N THR A 435 -2.41 -20.59 -15.62
CA THR A 435 -2.57 -21.91 -14.97
C THR A 435 -2.05 -21.94 -13.54
N GLU A 436 -1.03 -21.15 -13.21
CA GLU A 436 -0.55 -21.03 -11.84
C GLU A 436 -1.48 -20.16 -10.98
N ASP A 437 -2.05 -19.09 -11.52
CA ASP A 437 -2.99 -18.24 -10.78
C ASP A 437 -4.32 -18.96 -10.52
N ALA A 438 -4.84 -19.73 -11.49
CA ALA A 438 -6.01 -20.58 -11.27
C ALA A 438 -5.76 -21.71 -10.26
N ALA A 439 -4.55 -22.28 -10.24
CA ALA A 439 -4.15 -23.27 -9.24
C ALA A 439 -3.94 -22.64 -7.85
N ARG A 440 -3.51 -21.38 -7.77
CA ARG A 440 -3.42 -20.61 -6.53
C ARG A 440 -4.80 -20.24 -5.99
N GLN A 441 -5.70 -19.74 -6.84
CA GLN A 441 -7.08 -19.41 -6.47
C GLN A 441 -7.86 -20.65 -6.03
N GLY A 442 -7.72 -21.78 -6.69
CA GLY A 442 -8.34 -23.04 -6.29
C GLY A 442 -7.86 -23.59 -4.95
N ARG A 443 -6.67 -23.16 -4.45
CA ARG A 443 -6.20 -23.49 -3.09
C ARG A 443 -6.78 -22.55 -2.04
N VAL A 444 -7.00 -21.28 -2.38
CA VAL A 444 -7.54 -20.24 -1.47
C VAL A 444 -9.01 -20.52 -1.15
N THR A 445 -9.77 -21.03 -2.12
CA THR A 445 -11.19 -21.38 -1.96
C THR A 445 -11.42 -22.77 -1.40
N ARG A 446 -10.38 -23.63 -1.30
CA ARG A 446 -10.49 -24.91 -0.64
C ARG A 446 -10.65 -24.68 0.87
N GLU A 447 -11.89 -24.56 1.30
CA GLU A 447 -12.25 -24.43 2.69
C GLU A 447 -11.82 -25.70 3.45
N ALA A 448 -11.06 -25.51 4.50
CA ALA A 448 -10.62 -26.60 5.37
C ALA A 448 -11.78 -27.31 6.09
N PHE A 449 -13.00 -26.75 5.93
CA PHE A 449 -14.23 -27.20 6.61
C PHE A 449 -15.36 -27.29 5.59
N ALA A 450 -16.29 -28.24 5.80
CA ALA A 450 -17.55 -28.34 5.07
C ALA A 450 -18.57 -27.29 5.59
N TRP A 451 -18.26 -26.02 5.39
CA TRP A 451 -19.13 -24.91 5.84
C TRP A 451 -20.49 -24.92 5.20
N SER A 452 -20.58 -25.35 3.93
CA SER A 452 -21.82 -25.40 3.16
C SER A 452 -22.91 -26.20 3.85
N GLU A 453 -22.60 -27.32 4.47
CA GLU A 453 -23.60 -28.16 5.17
C GLU A 453 -24.17 -27.44 6.39
N ILE A 454 -23.32 -26.73 7.16
CA ILE A 454 -23.72 -25.98 8.36
C ILE A 454 -24.55 -24.76 7.96
N GLU A 455 -24.06 -24.01 6.98
CA GLU A 455 -24.71 -22.80 6.48
C GLU A 455 -26.03 -23.12 5.80
N GLU A 456 -26.11 -24.21 5.02
CA GLU A 456 -27.33 -24.63 4.35
C GLU A 456 -28.44 -25.03 5.32
N ALA A 457 -28.08 -25.65 6.42
CA ALA A 457 -29.03 -26.05 7.44
C ALA A 457 -29.63 -24.87 8.20
N LEU A 458 -28.83 -23.86 8.50
CA LEU A 458 -29.20 -22.73 9.38
C LEU A 458 -29.56 -21.45 8.63
N VAL A 459 -29.03 -21.26 7.43
CA VAL A 459 -29.28 -20.07 6.57
C VAL A 459 -29.67 -20.57 5.17
N PRO A 460 -30.96 -20.87 4.95
CA PRO A 460 -31.43 -21.52 3.72
C PRO A 460 -31.28 -20.63 2.46
N ASP A 461 -31.46 -19.31 2.61
CA ASP A 461 -31.30 -18.41 1.47
C ASP A 461 -29.82 -18.23 1.12
N LEU A 462 -29.46 -18.56 -0.10
CA LEU A 462 -28.08 -18.43 -0.60
C LEU A 462 -27.58 -16.96 -0.56
N ALA A 463 -28.49 -15.99 -0.75
CA ALA A 463 -28.16 -14.57 -0.72
C ALA A 463 -27.73 -14.09 0.68
N ASP A 464 -28.10 -14.81 1.73
CA ASP A 464 -27.75 -14.51 3.11
C ASP A 464 -26.50 -15.25 3.60
N ARG A 465 -25.97 -16.18 2.78
CA ARG A 465 -24.77 -16.92 3.12
C ARG A 465 -23.52 -16.11 2.80
N MET A 466 -22.54 -16.17 3.70
CA MET A 466 -21.24 -15.57 3.43
C MET A 466 -20.56 -16.29 2.27
N SER A 467 -20.33 -15.57 1.18
CA SER A 467 -19.59 -16.08 0.01
C SER A 467 -18.22 -15.46 -0.09
N LEU A 468 -17.18 -16.23 0.19
CA LEU A 468 -15.80 -15.80 -0.01
C LEU A 468 -15.48 -15.60 -1.49
N HIS A 469 -16.05 -16.42 -2.35
CA HIS A 469 -15.93 -16.32 -3.81
C HIS A 469 -16.43 -14.95 -4.32
N THR A 470 -17.64 -14.54 -3.91
CA THR A 470 -18.20 -13.22 -4.27
C THR A 470 -17.39 -12.05 -3.73
N LEU A 471 -16.73 -12.22 -2.57
CA LEU A 471 -15.85 -11.19 -2.02
C LEU A 471 -14.52 -11.08 -2.78
N LEU A 472 -13.95 -12.23 -3.18
CA LEU A 472 -12.65 -12.27 -3.85
C LEU A 472 -12.76 -11.88 -5.34
N ASN A 473 -13.69 -12.46 -6.04
CA ASN A 473 -13.84 -12.36 -7.49
C ASN A 473 -15.32 -12.19 -7.90
N PRO A 474 -15.95 -11.06 -7.57
CA PRO A 474 -17.39 -10.88 -7.79
C PRO A 474 -17.79 -10.91 -9.28
N LEU A 475 -16.84 -10.76 -10.19
CA LEU A 475 -17.04 -10.82 -11.65
C LEU A 475 -16.71 -12.21 -12.25
N GLU A 476 -16.25 -13.18 -11.43
CA GLU A 476 -15.87 -14.49 -11.96
C GLU A 476 -17.10 -15.26 -12.47
N GLY A 477 -17.04 -15.68 -13.73
CA GLY A 477 -18.15 -16.34 -14.40
C GLY A 477 -19.20 -15.41 -15.03
N GLU A 478 -19.14 -14.10 -14.76
CA GLU A 478 -20.00 -13.12 -15.38
C GLU A 478 -19.50 -12.81 -16.81
N LEU A 479 -20.45 -12.69 -17.75
CA LEU A 479 -20.18 -12.27 -19.12
C LEU A 479 -21.12 -11.13 -19.48
N PHE A 480 -20.55 -9.99 -19.82
CA PHE A 480 -21.30 -8.79 -20.15
C PHE A 480 -21.37 -8.60 -21.67
N THR A 481 -22.58 -8.52 -22.20
CA THR A 481 -22.84 -8.31 -23.63
C THR A 481 -22.68 -6.85 -24.04
N SER A 482 -22.74 -5.94 -23.09
CA SER A 482 -22.57 -4.49 -23.28
C SER A 482 -21.80 -3.84 -22.13
N ARG A 483 -21.27 -2.66 -22.39
CA ARG A 483 -20.74 -1.72 -21.38
C ARG A 483 -21.61 -0.48 -21.23
N GLU A 484 -22.59 -0.30 -22.12
CA GLU A 484 -23.35 0.94 -22.22
C GLU A 484 -24.43 1.04 -21.13
N PRO A 485 -24.69 2.25 -20.59
CA PRO A 485 -25.77 2.48 -19.65
C PRO A 485 -27.13 2.11 -20.21
N GLY A 486 -27.99 1.51 -19.37
CA GLY A 486 -29.37 1.17 -19.71
C GLY A 486 -29.55 -0.04 -20.61
N GLU A 487 -28.50 -0.71 -21.05
CA GLU A 487 -28.57 -1.93 -21.83
C GLU A 487 -28.68 -3.18 -20.96
N PRO A 488 -29.50 -4.18 -21.32
CA PRO A 488 -29.56 -5.44 -20.59
C PRO A 488 -28.24 -6.18 -20.60
N GLY A 489 -27.82 -6.66 -19.44
CA GLY A 489 -26.51 -7.34 -19.26
C GLY A 489 -25.31 -6.42 -19.38
N SER A 490 -25.51 -5.15 -19.09
CA SER A 490 -24.45 -4.14 -19.09
C SER A 490 -23.53 -4.24 -17.87
N LEU A 491 -22.23 -4.20 -18.11
CA LEU A 491 -21.22 -4.06 -17.05
C LEU A 491 -21.42 -2.76 -16.26
N HIS A 492 -21.86 -1.69 -16.92
CA HIS A 492 -22.12 -0.40 -16.28
C HIS A 492 -23.18 -0.51 -15.19
N GLU A 493 -24.34 -1.09 -15.51
CA GLU A 493 -25.44 -1.25 -14.55
C GLU A 493 -25.04 -2.19 -13.39
N TRP A 494 -24.38 -3.29 -13.70
CA TRP A 494 -23.87 -4.22 -12.68
C TRP A 494 -22.93 -3.52 -11.71
N MET A 495 -22.01 -2.70 -12.24
CA MET A 495 -21.06 -1.96 -11.43
C MET A 495 -21.75 -0.92 -10.55
N LEU A 496 -22.72 -0.20 -11.08
CA LEU A 496 -23.52 0.76 -10.29
C LEU A 496 -24.24 0.06 -9.12
N ASP A 497 -24.80 -1.12 -9.34
CA ASP A 497 -25.46 -1.89 -8.28
C ASP A 497 -24.49 -2.36 -7.22
N LEU A 498 -23.28 -2.80 -7.62
CA LEU A 498 -22.19 -3.13 -6.70
C LEU A 498 -21.79 -1.93 -5.84
N LEU A 499 -21.56 -0.77 -6.47
CA LEU A 499 -21.13 0.46 -5.79
C LEU A 499 -22.20 1.00 -4.84
N ARG A 500 -23.48 1.00 -5.26
CA ARG A 500 -24.62 1.40 -4.42
C ARG A 500 -24.78 0.48 -3.21
N THR A 501 -24.56 -0.83 -3.40
CA THR A 501 -24.61 -1.80 -2.31
C THR A 501 -23.47 -1.61 -1.35
N ASP A 502 -22.24 -1.42 -1.82
CA ASP A 502 -21.08 -1.14 -0.98
C ASP A 502 -21.25 0.16 -0.18
N LEU A 503 -21.76 1.22 -0.81
CA LEU A 503 -22.04 2.50 -0.16
C LEU A 503 -23.06 2.35 0.97
N ARG A 504 -24.21 1.66 0.70
CA ARG A 504 -25.21 1.40 1.74
C ARG A 504 -24.63 0.64 2.91
N SER A 505 -23.87 -0.43 2.63
CA SER A 505 -23.19 -1.24 3.65
C SER A 505 -22.21 -0.42 4.48
N SER A 506 -21.44 0.47 3.85
CA SER A 506 -20.47 1.32 4.55
C SER A 506 -21.12 2.38 5.42
N LEU A 507 -22.22 2.96 4.99
CA LEU A 507 -23.00 3.93 5.78
C LEU A 507 -23.71 3.26 6.97
N ALA A 508 -24.15 2.00 6.82
CA ALA A 508 -24.72 1.21 7.91
C ALA A 508 -23.66 0.81 8.97
N GLY A 509 -22.39 0.80 8.58
CA GLY A 509 -21.28 0.46 9.46
C GLY A 509 -21.23 -1.03 9.87
N PRO A 510 -20.26 -1.42 10.72
CA PRO A 510 -20.04 -2.83 11.08
C PRO A 510 -21.16 -3.45 11.90
N THR A 511 -21.99 -2.65 12.55
CA THR A 511 -23.16 -3.12 13.33
C THR A 511 -24.41 -3.27 12.50
N GLY A 512 -24.50 -2.59 11.36
CA GLY A 512 -25.65 -2.62 10.46
C GLY A 512 -25.42 -3.42 9.17
N SER A 513 -24.18 -3.86 8.92
CA SER A 513 -23.82 -4.64 7.73
C SER A 513 -22.96 -5.85 8.07
N PRO A 514 -23.44 -7.07 7.79
CA PRO A 514 -22.66 -8.31 7.96
C PRO A 514 -21.34 -8.27 7.19
N GLU A 515 -21.36 -7.74 5.96
CA GLU A 515 -20.16 -7.59 5.14
C GLU A 515 -19.12 -6.65 5.80
N LYS A 516 -19.55 -5.52 6.36
CA LYS A 516 -18.62 -4.57 7.01
C LYS A 516 -18.17 -5.06 8.39
N ALA A 517 -18.93 -5.93 9.04
CA ALA A 517 -18.49 -6.61 10.27
C ALA A 517 -17.29 -7.53 10.00
N LEU A 518 -17.33 -8.34 8.94
CA LEU A 518 -16.19 -9.18 8.57
C LEU A 518 -14.95 -8.39 8.14
N PHE A 519 -15.12 -7.19 7.54
CA PHE A 519 -13.99 -6.31 7.23
C PHE A 519 -13.25 -5.86 8.51
N THR A 520 -13.99 -5.63 9.59
CA THR A 520 -13.40 -5.27 10.89
C THR A 520 -12.57 -6.42 11.47
N VAL A 521 -13.07 -7.65 11.39
CA VAL A 521 -12.34 -8.86 11.83
C VAL A 521 -11.10 -9.10 10.95
N LEU A 522 -11.23 -8.92 9.64
CA LEU A 522 -10.11 -9.06 8.71
C LEU A 522 -9.00 -8.05 9.01
N TRP A 523 -9.37 -6.82 9.35
CA TRP A 523 -8.43 -5.79 9.79
C TRP A 523 -7.69 -6.19 11.09
N GLN A 524 -8.40 -6.71 12.08
CA GLN A 524 -7.79 -7.18 13.32
C GLN A 524 -6.87 -8.38 13.09
N SER A 525 -7.29 -9.32 12.24
CA SER A 525 -6.47 -10.46 11.83
C SER A 525 -5.17 -9.99 11.17
N ARG A 526 -5.23 -8.94 10.34
CA ARG A 526 -4.05 -8.31 9.72
C ARG A 526 -3.09 -7.74 10.76
N LEU A 527 -3.58 -7.11 11.82
CA LEU A 527 -2.74 -6.57 12.89
C LEU A 527 -2.01 -7.68 13.64
N LEU A 528 -2.71 -8.76 14.02
CA LEU A 528 -2.10 -9.92 14.67
C LEU A 528 -1.11 -10.62 13.73
N LEU A 529 -1.44 -10.78 12.45
CA LEU A 529 -0.54 -11.33 11.45
C LEU A 529 0.77 -10.52 11.35
N LYS A 530 0.66 -9.19 11.36
CA LYS A 530 1.82 -8.30 11.36
C LYS A 530 2.70 -8.51 12.60
N GLU A 531 2.11 -8.66 13.77
CA GLU A 531 2.84 -8.96 15.01
C GLU A 531 3.59 -10.30 14.90
N LEU A 532 2.91 -11.34 14.40
CA LEU A 532 3.48 -12.68 14.21
C LEU A 532 4.62 -12.72 13.19
N ILE A 533 4.51 -11.94 12.11
CA ILE A 533 5.57 -11.81 11.10
C ILE A 533 6.82 -11.16 11.73
N VAL A 534 6.66 -10.04 12.44
CA VAL A 534 7.76 -9.34 13.12
C VAL A 534 8.42 -10.22 14.18
N ALA A 535 7.60 -10.96 14.95
CA ALA A 535 8.08 -11.94 15.90
C ALA A 535 8.69 -13.19 15.23
N GLY A 536 8.51 -13.35 13.88
CA GLY A 536 8.99 -14.41 13.02
C GLY A 536 8.29 -15.75 13.31
N HIS A 537 7.04 -15.78 13.74
CA HIS A 537 6.24 -16.99 14.00
C HIS A 537 5.64 -17.60 12.73
N ILE A 538 5.80 -16.94 11.58
CA ILE A 538 5.27 -17.38 10.30
C ILE A 538 6.41 -17.83 9.40
N ASP A 539 6.18 -18.92 8.67
CA ASP A 539 7.10 -19.43 7.66
C ASP A 539 7.40 -18.39 6.59
N ARG A 540 8.67 -18.25 6.23
CA ARG A 540 9.13 -17.16 5.37
C ARG A 540 8.64 -17.31 3.93
N VAL A 541 8.56 -18.55 3.43
CA VAL A 541 8.00 -18.83 2.10
C VAL A 541 6.50 -18.52 2.09
N SER A 542 5.81 -18.87 3.16
CA SER A 542 4.39 -18.58 3.35
C SER A 542 4.11 -17.06 3.40
N ILE A 543 4.99 -16.26 4.02
CA ILE A 543 4.89 -14.80 3.99
C ILE A 543 4.93 -14.29 2.55
N ASP A 544 5.94 -14.69 1.77
CA ASP A 544 6.15 -14.17 0.42
C ASP A 544 5.12 -14.70 -0.59
N MET A 545 4.87 -16.01 -0.59
CA MET A 545 4.07 -16.66 -1.62
C MET A 545 2.57 -16.63 -1.32
N GLU A 546 2.17 -16.57 -0.05
CA GLU A 546 0.78 -16.67 0.36
C GLU A 546 0.26 -15.32 0.88
N ILE A 547 0.92 -14.71 1.87
CA ILE A 547 0.47 -13.44 2.45
C ILE A 547 0.68 -12.31 1.45
N LEU A 548 1.90 -12.08 0.96
CA LEU A 548 2.20 -11.05 -0.03
C LEU A 548 1.72 -11.43 -1.43
N GLY A 549 1.64 -12.75 -1.74
CA GLY A 549 1.23 -13.25 -3.04
C GLY A 549 -0.24 -13.00 -3.38
N TRP A 550 -1.16 -13.12 -2.41
CA TRP A 550 -2.59 -12.92 -2.66
C TRP A 550 -3.34 -12.22 -1.52
N PHE A 551 -3.05 -12.58 -0.24
CA PHE A 551 -3.83 -12.12 0.90
C PHE A 551 -3.74 -10.61 1.11
N GLU A 552 -2.55 -10.01 0.96
CA GLU A 552 -2.40 -8.55 1.07
C GLU A 552 -3.25 -7.82 0.03
N GLY A 553 -3.22 -8.26 -1.22
CA GLY A 553 -4.03 -7.67 -2.29
C GLY A 553 -5.54 -7.84 -2.05
N PHE A 554 -5.95 -8.94 -1.43
CA PHE A 554 -7.34 -9.18 -1.02
C PHE A 554 -7.73 -8.24 0.12
N VAL A 555 -6.96 -8.23 1.22
CA VAL A 555 -7.25 -7.40 2.39
C VAL A 555 -7.22 -5.91 2.03
N SER A 556 -6.26 -5.48 1.24
CA SER A 556 -6.18 -4.08 0.80
C SER A 556 -7.41 -3.66 -0.01
N GLY A 557 -7.89 -4.52 -0.92
CA GLY A 557 -9.09 -4.25 -1.70
C GLY A 557 -10.39 -4.14 -0.87
N ILE A 558 -10.39 -4.73 0.32
CA ILE A 558 -11.54 -4.77 1.23
C ILE A 558 -11.40 -3.74 2.36
N CYS A 559 -10.23 -3.71 3.02
CA CYS A 559 -10.03 -2.96 4.25
C CYS A 559 -9.37 -1.59 4.06
N ASP A 560 -8.58 -1.40 2.99
CA ASP A 560 -7.83 -0.17 2.75
C ASP A 560 -8.53 0.75 1.74
N GLY A 561 -9.83 0.60 1.55
CA GLY A 561 -10.59 1.36 0.57
C GLY A 561 -10.77 2.85 0.91
N PRO A 562 -11.42 3.59 0.02
CA PRO A 562 -11.64 5.02 0.17
C PRO A 562 -12.74 5.33 1.21
N PRO A 563 -12.85 6.58 1.64
CA PRO A 563 -14.04 7.08 2.32
C PRO A 563 -15.31 6.79 1.49
N PRO A 564 -16.48 6.51 2.12
CA PRO A 564 -17.75 6.28 1.42
C PRO A 564 -18.14 7.42 0.46
N GLN A 565 -17.76 8.65 0.80
CA GLN A 565 -17.95 9.82 -0.07
C GLN A 565 -17.37 9.61 -1.47
N ARG A 566 -16.19 8.99 -1.59
CA ARG A 566 -15.54 8.76 -2.89
C ARG A 566 -16.30 7.77 -3.76
N ILE A 567 -16.96 6.79 -3.14
CA ILE A 567 -17.84 5.86 -3.85
C ILE A 567 -19.14 6.58 -4.31
N ALA A 568 -19.71 7.44 -3.47
CA ALA A 568 -20.87 8.24 -3.86
C ALA A 568 -20.53 9.16 -5.05
N GLU A 569 -19.35 9.78 -5.05
CA GLU A 569 -18.84 10.59 -6.15
C GLU A 569 -18.61 9.76 -7.43
N LEU A 570 -18.05 8.54 -7.31
CA LEU A 570 -17.87 7.63 -8.44
C LEU A 570 -19.21 7.23 -9.07
N ILE A 571 -20.23 6.94 -8.27
CA ILE A 571 -21.59 6.66 -8.74
C ILE A 571 -22.11 7.85 -9.55
N ALA A 572 -22.04 9.07 -9.00
CA ALA A 572 -22.51 10.28 -9.67
C ALA A 572 -21.77 10.58 -10.99
N LEU A 573 -20.48 10.28 -11.07
CA LEU A 573 -19.69 10.44 -12.30
C LEU A 573 -20.06 9.39 -13.35
N ALA A 574 -20.30 8.15 -12.94
CA ALA A 574 -20.72 7.09 -13.84
C ALA A 574 -22.13 7.37 -14.39
N GLU A 575 -23.07 7.80 -13.55
CA GLU A 575 -24.43 8.20 -13.96
C GLU A 575 -24.42 9.44 -14.88
N ALA A 576 -23.46 10.36 -14.70
CA ALA A 576 -23.28 11.52 -15.57
C ALA A 576 -22.49 11.21 -16.87
N GLY A 577 -22.03 9.97 -17.08
CA GLY A 577 -21.34 9.54 -18.27
C GLY A 577 -19.85 9.92 -18.35
N PHE A 578 -19.25 10.40 -17.29
CA PHE A 578 -17.80 10.71 -17.23
C PHE A 578 -16.93 9.50 -16.92
N VAL A 579 -17.51 8.42 -16.43
CA VAL A 579 -16.84 7.17 -16.10
C VAL A 579 -17.47 6.01 -16.84
N SER A 580 -16.66 5.19 -17.50
CA SER A 580 -17.00 3.90 -18.07
C SER A 580 -16.12 2.79 -17.47
N PHE A 581 -16.63 1.55 -17.43
CA PHE A 581 -15.93 0.40 -16.85
C PHE A 581 -15.45 -0.55 -17.94
N ILE A 582 -14.17 -0.97 -17.84
CA ILE A 582 -13.54 -1.87 -18.82
C ILE A 582 -13.83 -3.33 -18.47
N GLY A 583 -13.81 -3.67 -17.18
CA GLY A 583 -13.93 -5.03 -16.66
C GLY A 583 -12.61 -5.58 -16.13
N PRO A 584 -12.61 -6.87 -15.69
CA PRO A 584 -11.44 -7.53 -15.15
C PRO A 584 -10.43 -7.89 -16.25
N ASP A 585 -9.19 -8.18 -15.81
CA ASP A 585 -8.08 -8.59 -16.68
C ASP A 585 -7.91 -7.70 -17.92
N MET A 586 -8.02 -6.38 -17.70
CA MET A 586 -7.87 -5.41 -18.77
C MET A 586 -6.55 -5.57 -19.51
N ARG A 587 -6.63 -5.46 -20.84
CA ARG A 587 -5.45 -5.47 -21.73
C ARG A 587 -5.41 -4.19 -22.52
N ILE A 588 -4.26 -3.52 -22.47
CA ILE A 588 -3.99 -2.32 -23.22
C ILE A 588 -3.11 -2.71 -24.42
N GLU A 589 -3.57 -2.41 -25.59
CA GLU A 589 -2.88 -2.67 -26.85
C GLU A 589 -2.58 -1.35 -27.57
N GLU A 590 -1.44 -1.31 -28.22
CA GLU A 590 -1.03 -0.23 -29.09
C GLU A 590 -1.84 -0.31 -30.39
N ASN A 591 -2.32 0.82 -30.90
CA ASN A 591 -3.00 0.90 -32.20
C ASN A 591 -2.07 1.55 -33.25
N PRO A 592 -1.26 0.75 -33.97
CA PRO A 592 -0.30 1.29 -34.94
C PRO A 592 -0.97 1.93 -36.17
N ASP A 593 -2.24 1.61 -36.45
CA ASP A 593 -2.95 2.24 -37.57
C ASP A 593 -3.29 3.69 -37.27
N ALA A 594 -3.56 4.03 -36.00
CA ALA A 594 -3.75 5.43 -35.59
C ALA A 594 -2.48 6.30 -35.79
N LEU A 595 -1.29 5.70 -35.69
CA LEU A 595 -0.04 6.39 -36.04
C LEU A 595 0.05 6.76 -37.51
N ARG A 596 -0.44 5.92 -38.42
CA ARG A 596 -0.45 6.16 -39.86
C ARG A 596 -1.47 7.22 -40.23
N GLU A 597 -2.63 7.23 -39.56
CA GLU A 597 -3.65 8.25 -39.76
C GLU A 597 -3.18 9.63 -39.26
N SER A 598 -2.51 9.70 -38.15
CA SER A 598 -1.95 10.92 -37.56
C SER A 598 -0.81 11.49 -38.42
N SER A 599 0.01 10.64 -39.05
CA SER A 599 1.08 11.07 -39.95
C SER A 599 0.60 11.44 -41.39
N ALA A 600 -0.64 11.09 -41.70
CA ALA A 600 -1.25 11.36 -43.01
C ALA A 600 -2.17 12.60 -43.05
N ALA A 601 -2.30 13.33 -41.92
CA ALA A 601 -3.05 14.59 -41.89
C ALA A 601 -2.28 15.66 -42.72
N PRO A 602 -2.92 16.42 -43.62
CA PRO A 602 -2.30 16.98 -44.77
C PRO A 602 -1.51 18.27 -44.52
N GLU A 603 -0.37 18.38 -45.16
CA GLU A 603 0.35 19.63 -45.46
C GLU A 603 -0.46 20.65 -46.32
N ALA A 604 -1.79 20.62 -46.28
CA ALA A 604 -2.67 21.33 -47.20
C ALA A 604 -3.00 22.76 -46.83
N GLU A 605 -2.44 23.36 -45.78
CA GLU A 605 -2.65 24.79 -45.45
C GLU A 605 -1.40 25.68 -45.46
N ALA A 606 -0.25 25.17 -45.84
CA ALA A 606 1.00 25.97 -45.88
C ALA A 606 1.29 26.66 -47.23
N GLU A 607 0.50 26.46 -48.28
CA GLU A 607 0.78 27.03 -49.61
C GLU A 607 0.12 28.37 -49.93
N ASN A 608 -0.61 29.01 -49.02
CA ASN A 608 -1.28 30.28 -49.30
C ASN A 608 -0.78 31.52 -48.54
N ALA A 609 0.42 31.48 -47.98
CA ALA A 609 0.99 32.64 -47.27
C ALA A 609 2.36 33.10 -47.84
N SER A 610 2.62 32.91 -49.13
CA SER A 610 3.81 33.45 -49.76
C SER A 610 3.45 34.46 -50.87
N SER A 611 2.99 35.64 -50.51
CA SER A 611 3.19 36.82 -51.37
C SER A 611 3.09 38.10 -50.55
N GLY A 612 4.20 38.82 -50.44
CA GLY A 612 4.12 40.26 -50.21
C GLY A 612 4.97 40.83 -49.05
N ILE A 613 6.18 41.22 -49.42
CA ILE A 613 6.77 42.56 -49.29
C ILE A 613 7.74 42.83 -48.12
N ALA A 614 9.00 42.88 -48.52
CA ALA A 614 10.01 43.94 -48.32
C ALA A 614 10.32 44.50 -46.93
N ALA A 615 11.61 44.36 -46.65
CA ALA A 615 12.39 44.89 -45.52
C ALA A 615 12.38 46.39 -45.34
N ARG A 616 12.53 46.86 -44.13
CA ARG A 616 13.41 47.96 -43.72
C ARG A 616 14.00 47.75 -42.34
N PRO A 617 15.26 48.09 -42.10
CA PRO A 617 15.93 47.92 -40.82
C PRO A 617 15.88 49.20 -39.97
N ASP A 618 16.21 49.04 -38.71
CA ASP A 618 16.65 49.96 -37.66
C ASP A 618 15.63 50.16 -36.53
N GLU A 619 15.93 49.54 -35.41
CA GLU A 619 16.14 50.18 -34.11
C GLU A 619 16.33 49.12 -33.03
N VAL A 620 17.46 49.21 -32.33
CA VAL A 620 17.87 48.35 -31.22
C VAL A 620 17.26 48.92 -29.96
N GLU A 621 16.27 48.25 -29.37
CA GLU A 621 15.92 48.40 -27.94
C GLU A 621 15.95 47.04 -27.25
N SER A 622 16.73 46.97 -26.18
CA SER A 622 16.84 45.79 -25.31
C SER A 622 15.59 45.63 -24.47
N PRO A 623 14.89 44.49 -24.44
CA PRO A 623 13.88 44.23 -23.46
C PRO A 623 14.49 43.49 -22.28
N THR A 624 14.25 44.00 -21.09
CA THR A 624 14.34 43.32 -19.81
C THR A 624 13.46 42.07 -19.84
N ALA A 625 14.10 40.90 -19.65
CA ALA A 625 13.42 39.61 -19.59
C ALA A 625 12.65 39.45 -18.28
N GLU A 626 11.35 39.70 -18.30
CA GLU A 626 10.41 39.05 -17.40
C GLU A 626 10.10 37.65 -17.96
N ALA A 627 10.44 36.61 -17.19
CA ALA A 627 10.16 35.24 -17.52
C ALA A 627 8.63 35.01 -17.54
N GLN A 628 8.01 35.10 -18.70
CA GLN A 628 6.68 34.51 -18.93
C GLN A 628 6.85 33.02 -19.08
N GLY A 629 6.18 32.27 -18.23
CA GLY A 629 6.07 30.81 -18.35
C GLY A 629 5.43 30.42 -19.70
N PRO A 630 5.64 29.17 -20.15
CA PRO A 630 5.16 28.75 -21.46
C PRO A 630 3.64 28.90 -21.53
N THR A 631 3.16 29.75 -22.43
CA THR A 631 1.76 29.83 -22.83
C THR A 631 1.40 28.51 -23.51
N ASN A 632 0.49 27.75 -22.90
CA ASN A 632 -0.09 26.54 -23.46
C ASN A 632 -0.94 26.97 -24.69
N GLU A 633 -0.37 26.96 -25.85
CA GLU A 633 -1.16 27.02 -27.10
C GLU A 633 -2.02 25.74 -27.11
N ALA A 634 -3.33 25.91 -27.22
CA ALA A 634 -4.32 24.83 -27.22
C ALA A 634 -3.98 23.84 -28.35
N GLN A 635 -3.22 22.80 -27.99
CA GLN A 635 -3.05 21.63 -28.85
C GLN A 635 -4.42 20.95 -28.96
N GLY A 636 -4.84 20.66 -30.19
CA GLY A 636 -6.06 19.87 -30.43
C GLY A 636 -6.02 18.52 -29.69
N PRO A 637 -7.14 17.82 -29.58
CA PRO A 637 -7.20 16.55 -28.86
C PRO A 637 -6.18 15.55 -29.46
N ARG A 638 -5.47 14.85 -28.55
CA ARG A 638 -4.51 13.81 -28.94
C ARG A 638 -5.20 12.66 -29.68
N PRO A 639 -4.51 11.96 -30.60
CA PRO A 639 -5.07 10.79 -31.29
C PRO A 639 -5.29 9.63 -30.31
N GLU A 640 -6.37 8.88 -30.50
CA GLU A 640 -6.70 7.68 -29.72
C GLU A 640 -5.82 6.50 -30.17
N ILE A 641 -4.60 6.43 -29.70
CA ILE A 641 -3.58 5.45 -30.10
C ILE A 641 -3.61 4.16 -29.25
N PHE A 642 -4.35 4.15 -28.18
CA PHE A 642 -4.49 2.96 -27.32
C PHE A 642 -5.86 2.32 -27.47
N THR A 643 -5.89 1.01 -27.42
CA THR A 643 -7.12 0.23 -27.36
C THR A 643 -7.11 -0.64 -26.10
N VAL A 644 -8.21 -0.64 -25.33
CA VAL A 644 -8.32 -1.46 -24.15
C VAL A 644 -9.52 -2.40 -24.22
N THR A 645 -9.30 -3.65 -23.81
CA THR A 645 -10.29 -4.72 -23.80
C THR A 645 -10.31 -5.45 -22.47
N SER A 646 -11.35 -6.24 -22.23
CA SER A 646 -11.48 -7.23 -21.16
C SER A 646 -12.09 -8.52 -21.73
N ALA A 647 -11.66 -9.66 -21.21
CA ALA A 647 -12.19 -10.95 -21.64
C ALA A 647 -13.65 -11.18 -21.25
N GLN A 648 -14.17 -10.45 -20.25
CA GLN A 648 -15.52 -10.65 -19.70
C GLN A 648 -16.54 -9.59 -20.16
N ALA A 649 -16.12 -8.58 -20.91
CA ALA A 649 -17.03 -7.55 -21.40
C ALA A 649 -16.79 -7.28 -22.89
N ALA A 650 -17.88 -7.30 -23.68
CA ALA A 650 -17.83 -7.09 -25.11
C ALA A 650 -17.37 -5.67 -25.50
N GLY A 651 -16.78 -5.55 -26.68
CA GLY A 651 -16.31 -4.30 -27.24
C GLY A 651 -14.90 -3.88 -26.75
N ALA A 652 -14.37 -2.85 -27.40
CA ALA A 652 -13.10 -2.24 -27.05
C ALA A 652 -13.31 -0.73 -26.82
N ILE A 653 -12.53 -0.15 -25.94
CA ILE A 653 -12.49 1.30 -25.69
C ILE A 653 -11.17 1.83 -26.24
N LYS A 654 -11.23 2.91 -27.02
CA LYS A 654 -10.03 3.62 -27.48
C LYS A 654 -9.74 4.81 -26.56
N GLY A 655 -8.49 5.23 -26.47
CA GLY A 655 -8.08 6.38 -25.67
C GLY A 655 -6.76 6.97 -26.12
N SER A 656 -6.57 8.25 -25.84
CA SER A 656 -5.36 9.01 -26.13
C SER A 656 -4.35 9.00 -24.98
N VAL A 657 -4.83 8.72 -23.75
CA VAL A 657 -4.05 8.78 -22.52
C VAL A 657 -4.16 7.45 -21.75
N VAL A 658 -3.04 6.97 -21.22
CA VAL A 658 -2.99 5.86 -20.27
C VAL A 658 -2.42 6.35 -18.95
N ILE A 659 -3.07 6.07 -17.83
CA ILE A 659 -2.58 6.38 -16.48
C ILE A 659 -2.50 5.10 -15.65
N ASP A 660 -1.34 4.85 -15.04
CA ASP A 660 -1.17 3.81 -14.04
C ASP A 660 -1.54 4.33 -12.65
N ALA A 661 -2.81 4.15 -12.27
CA ALA A 661 -3.36 4.57 -10.98
C ALA A 661 -2.96 3.63 -9.82
N ALA A 662 -1.65 3.50 -9.60
CA ALA A 662 -1.09 2.67 -8.53
C ALA A 662 0.06 3.40 -7.84
N SER A 663 0.31 3.06 -6.58
CA SER A 663 1.47 3.61 -5.85
C SER A 663 2.79 3.13 -6.45
N PRO A 664 3.87 3.94 -6.35
CA PRO A 664 5.21 3.54 -6.77
C PRO A 664 5.61 2.17 -6.21
N THR A 665 6.28 1.36 -7.02
CA THR A 665 6.56 -0.05 -6.69
C THR A 665 7.59 -0.24 -5.58
N ASN A 666 8.33 0.77 -5.16
CA ASN A 666 9.34 0.74 -4.07
C ASN A 666 10.29 -0.48 -4.08
N SER A 667 10.60 -1.02 -5.25
CA SER A 667 11.50 -2.17 -5.36
C SER A 667 12.95 -1.73 -5.24
N VAL A 668 13.62 -2.16 -4.19
CA VAL A 668 15.04 -1.85 -3.94
C VAL A 668 15.91 -2.36 -5.09
N SER A 669 15.64 -3.55 -5.63
CA SER A 669 16.40 -4.12 -6.75
C SER A 669 16.24 -3.36 -8.08
N ARG A 670 15.24 -2.48 -8.17
CA ARG A 670 14.98 -1.60 -9.33
C ARG A 670 15.04 -0.13 -8.95
N ALA A 671 15.67 0.21 -7.82
CA ALA A 671 15.79 1.58 -7.37
C ALA A 671 16.45 2.46 -8.44
N ALA A 672 15.82 3.59 -8.73
CA ALA A 672 16.37 4.65 -9.60
C ALA A 672 16.74 5.91 -8.78
N ASP A 673 16.59 5.87 -7.47
CA ASP A 673 17.04 6.92 -6.56
C ASP A 673 18.55 6.91 -6.45
N VAL A 674 19.18 8.08 -6.59
CA VAL A 674 20.65 8.23 -6.66
C VAL A 674 21.34 7.67 -5.42
N LEU A 675 20.76 7.90 -4.22
CA LEU A 675 21.33 7.43 -2.95
C LEU A 675 21.32 5.90 -2.88
N LEU A 676 20.12 5.29 -2.97
CA LEU A 676 19.96 3.85 -2.79
C LEU A 676 20.60 3.07 -3.94
N TYR A 677 20.42 3.52 -5.19
CA TYR A 677 21.10 2.94 -6.34
C TYR A 677 22.62 2.93 -6.17
N GLY A 678 23.20 4.09 -5.82
CA GLY A 678 24.64 4.20 -5.63
C GLY A 678 25.16 3.35 -4.46
N MET A 679 24.40 3.18 -3.38
CA MET A 679 24.77 2.29 -2.26
C MET A 679 24.68 0.80 -2.64
N LEU A 680 23.70 0.41 -3.44
CA LEU A 680 23.56 -0.95 -3.99
C LEU A 680 24.71 -1.28 -4.94
N GLU A 681 25.03 -0.39 -5.87
CA GLU A 681 26.15 -0.57 -6.82
C GLU A 681 27.51 -0.71 -6.12
N ARG A 682 27.70 0.00 -5.01
CA ARG A 682 28.91 -0.14 -4.18
C ARG A 682 28.91 -1.35 -3.25
N GLY A 683 27.84 -2.15 -3.27
CA GLY A 683 27.70 -3.31 -2.40
C GLY A 683 27.45 -2.99 -0.92
N GLN A 684 27.22 -1.72 -0.56
CA GLN A 684 26.97 -1.26 0.83
C GLN A 684 25.60 -1.67 1.33
N LEU A 685 24.69 -1.96 0.42
CA LEU A 685 23.34 -2.49 0.64
C LEU A 685 23.11 -3.65 -0.31
N THR A 686 22.18 -4.52 0.02
CA THR A 686 21.65 -5.54 -0.89
C THR A 686 20.15 -5.70 -0.69
N ALA A 687 19.42 -6.13 -1.74
CA ALA A 687 18.04 -6.55 -1.60
C ALA A 687 17.96 -7.85 -0.80
N ALA A 688 16.93 -7.99 0.01
CA ALA A 688 16.71 -9.23 0.75
C ALA A 688 16.44 -10.39 -0.22
N ARG A 689 16.88 -11.58 0.15
CA ARG A 689 16.71 -12.81 -0.61
C ARG A 689 15.89 -13.81 0.18
N LEU A 690 15.11 -14.59 -0.53
CA LEU A 690 14.34 -15.70 -0.02
C LEU A 690 14.73 -16.96 -0.79
N THR A 691 15.16 -17.99 -0.08
CA THR A 691 15.37 -19.31 -0.66
C THR A 691 14.03 -20.06 -0.65
N LEU A 692 13.56 -20.47 -1.81
CA LEU A 692 12.33 -21.25 -1.98
C LEU A 692 12.57 -22.74 -1.67
N ASP A 693 11.48 -23.51 -1.50
CA ASP A 693 11.53 -24.96 -1.20
C ASP A 693 12.29 -25.78 -2.27
N ASP A 694 12.34 -25.29 -3.51
CA ASP A 694 13.08 -25.91 -4.62
C ASP A 694 14.56 -25.46 -4.72
N GLY A 695 15.02 -24.67 -3.75
CA GLY A 695 16.39 -24.17 -3.69
C GLY A 695 16.66 -22.92 -4.55
N ARG A 696 15.68 -22.41 -5.30
CA ARG A 696 15.84 -21.15 -6.05
C ARG A 696 15.84 -19.96 -5.10
N GLU A 697 16.64 -18.95 -5.42
CA GLU A 697 16.63 -17.67 -4.72
C GLU A 697 15.70 -16.69 -5.43
N LYS A 698 14.90 -15.96 -4.64
CA LYS A 698 14.06 -14.86 -5.09
C LYS A 698 14.46 -13.57 -4.37
N PHE A 699 14.69 -12.49 -5.12
CA PHE A 699 14.86 -11.16 -4.53
C PHE A 699 13.52 -10.61 -4.05
N LEU A 700 13.53 -10.06 -2.86
CA LEU A 700 12.38 -9.35 -2.28
C LEU A 700 12.45 -7.85 -2.60
N ASN A 701 11.35 -7.14 -2.41
CA ASN A 701 11.28 -5.69 -2.69
C ASN A 701 12.02 -4.81 -1.67
N GLY A 702 12.31 -5.32 -0.47
CA GLY A 702 12.98 -4.58 0.60
C GLY A 702 14.46 -4.85 0.68
N LEU A 703 15.14 -4.07 1.54
CA LEU A 703 16.55 -4.26 1.88
C LEU A 703 16.78 -5.53 2.71
N ALA A 704 17.97 -6.12 2.59
CA ALA A 704 18.46 -7.08 3.55
C ALA A 704 18.80 -6.35 4.86
N LEU A 705 18.12 -6.76 5.92
CA LEU A 705 18.19 -6.12 7.24
C LEU A 705 18.24 -7.18 8.34
N THR A 706 18.79 -6.82 9.49
CA THR A 706 18.62 -7.61 10.71
C THR A 706 17.15 -7.54 11.17
N SER A 707 16.77 -8.42 12.09
CA SER A 707 15.60 -8.15 12.93
C SER A 707 15.78 -6.80 13.64
N ARG A 708 14.70 -6.30 14.29
CA ARG A 708 14.78 -5.04 15.05
C ARG A 708 16.12 -4.93 15.82
N PRO A 709 16.91 -3.86 15.71
CA PRO A 709 16.55 -2.52 15.24
C PRO A 709 16.78 -2.23 13.75
N TYR A 710 16.82 -3.22 12.86
CA TYR A 710 16.91 -3.09 11.40
C TYR A 710 18.21 -2.46 10.89
N ARG A 711 19.34 -3.02 11.32
CA ARG A 711 20.64 -2.68 10.74
C ARG A 711 20.75 -3.21 9.32
N THR A 712 21.36 -2.41 8.45
CA THR A 712 21.56 -2.82 7.04
C THR A 712 22.60 -3.94 6.93
N ILE A 713 22.42 -4.78 5.93
CA ILE A 713 23.30 -5.88 5.57
C ILE A 713 23.87 -5.59 4.17
N ASP A 714 25.18 -5.73 4.01
CA ASP A 714 25.87 -5.51 2.76
C ASP A 714 25.78 -6.73 1.81
N VAL A 715 26.38 -6.62 0.61
CA VAL A 715 26.40 -7.70 -0.39
C VAL A 715 27.18 -8.95 0.07
N GLU A 716 28.10 -8.79 1.01
CA GLU A 716 28.91 -9.88 1.59
C GLU A 716 28.21 -10.55 2.79
N GLY A 717 27.08 -10.01 3.23
CA GLY A 717 26.32 -10.50 4.38
C GLY A 717 26.74 -9.89 5.73
N ASN A 718 27.61 -8.87 5.74
CA ASN A 718 28.03 -8.22 6.97
C ASN A 718 26.97 -7.23 7.45
N VAL A 719 26.69 -7.25 8.75
CA VAL A 719 25.80 -6.31 9.40
C VAL A 719 26.53 -4.97 9.65
N HIS A 720 26.01 -3.89 9.09
CA HIS A 720 26.56 -2.57 9.35
C HIS A 720 26.23 -2.09 10.77
N PRO A 721 27.19 -1.81 11.64
CA PRO A 721 26.91 -1.56 13.05
C PRO A 721 26.19 -0.24 13.32
N ARG A 722 26.31 0.77 12.42
CA ARG A 722 25.86 2.16 12.61
C ARG A 722 24.91 2.68 11.52
N ARG A 723 24.35 1.77 10.68
CA ARG A 723 23.42 2.14 9.62
C ARG A 723 22.12 1.38 9.79
N PHE A 724 21.02 2.13 9.87
CA PHE A 724 19.67 1.63 10.13
C PHE A 724 18.76 1.99 8.97
N ALA A 725 17.76 1.17 8.67
CA ALA A 725 16.72 1.50 7.70
C ALA A 725 15.35 1.36 8.35
N LEU A 726 14.54 2.40 8.20
CA LEU A 726 13.17 2.48 8.71
C LEU A 726 12.32 3.12 7.62
N SER A 727 11.22 2.60 7.25
CA SER A 727 10.27 3.04 6.24
C SER A 727 9.90 1.89 5.29
N ILE A 728 9.52 2.18 4.07
CA ILE A 728 9.03 1.20 3.08
C ILE A 728 10.10 0.16 2.73
N GLN A 729 11.40 0.50 2.89
CA GLN A 729 12.52 -0.41 2.66
C GLN A 729 12.56 -1.60 3.64
N LEU A 730 11.77 -1.56 4.73
CA LEU A 730 11.54 -2.68 5.64
C LEU A 730 10.65 -3.79 5.07
N SER A 731 10.14 -3.67 3.85
CA SER A 731 9.15 -4.61 3.28
C SER A 731 9.60 -6.07 3.21
N SER A 732 10.89 -6.33 3.35
CA SER A 732 11.45 -7.69 3.50
C SER A 732 11.29 -8.27 4.92
N GLN A 733 11.02 -7.43 5.92
CA GLN A 733 10.92 -7.80 7.33
C GLN A 733 9.52 -7.58 7.90
N GLN A 734 8.79 -6.64 7.34
CA GLN A 734 7.47 -6.24 7.83
C GLN A 734 6.45 -6.11 6.70
N TRP A 735 5.22 -6.42 7.03
CA TRP A 735 4.06 -6.17 6.19
C TRP A 735 3.26 -4.95 6.65
N GLY A 736 2.55 -4.28 5.73
CA GLY A 736 1.68 -3.15 6.06
C GLY A 736 2.43 -1.91 6.56
N LEU A 737 3.55 -1.57 5.92
CA LEU A 737 4.40 -0.43 6.29
C LEU A 737 3.74 0.94 6.08
N ALA A 738 2.74 1.02 5.20
CA ALA A 738 1.97 2.23 4.96
C ALA A 738 0.95 2.54 6.08
N ILE A 739 0.75 1.61 7.03
CA ILE A 739 -0.17 1.82 8.15
C ILE A 739 0.48 2.80 9.12
N ALA A 740 -0.21 3.90 9.40
CA ALA A 740 0.19 4.86 10.42
C ALA A 740 0.05 4.26 11.83
N ALA A 741 0.74 4.86 12.81
CA ALA A 741 0.56 4.49 14.20
C ALA A 741 -0.84 4.91 14.67
N ASN A 742 -1.59 3.96 15.22
CA ASN A 742 -2.89 4.21 15.82
C ASN A 742 -2.75 4.39 17.34
N PRO A 743 -3.41 5.39 17.94
CA PRO A 743 -3.43 5.53 19.38
C PRO A 743 -3.97 4.28 20.08
N GLY A 744 -3.35 3.91 21.20
CA GLY A 744 -3.79 2.79 22.04
C GLY A 744 -3.61 1.40 21.42
N THR A 745 -2.68 1.22 20.45
CA THR A 745 -2.46 -0.08 19.80
C THR A 745 -1.07 -0.66 19.99
N ASN A 746 -0.22 -0.06 20.84
CA ASN A 746 1.20 -0.43 20.92
C ASN A 746 1.84 -0.51 19.53
N ALA A 747 1.64 0.51 18.72
CA ALA A 747 1.95 0.50 17.28
C ALA A 747 3.38 0.06 16.98
N ALA A 748 3.54 -0.93 16.10
CA ALA A 748 4.84 -1.48 15.71
C ALA A 748 5.81 -0.40 15.21
N THR A 749 5.29 0.63 14.52
CA THR A 749 6.06 1.78 14.02
C THR A 749 6.78 2.55 15.13
N LEU A 750 6.11 2.76 16.26
CA LEU A 750 6.68 3.48 17.41
C LEU A 750 7.69 2.59 18.14
N ASN A 751 7.42 1.30 18.26
CA ASN A 751 8.36 0.31 18.82
C ASN A 751 9.64 0.22 17.98
N ASP A 752 9.52 0.25 16.65
CA ASP A 752 10.66 0.21 15.73
C ASP A 752 11.56 1.44 15.89
N SER A 753 10.92 2.61 15.96
CA SER A 753 11.63 3.89 16.15
C SER A 753 12.32 3.96 17.50
N HIS A 754 11.69 3.42 18.56
CA HIS A 754 12.28 3.33 19.89
C HIS A 754 13.52 2.44 19.90
N ALA A 755 13.42 1.22 19.38
CA ALA A 755 14.53 0.29 19.34
C ALA A 755 15.71 0.79 18.49
N ALA A 756 15.45 1.49 17.39
CA ALA A 756 16.49 2.11 16.58
C ALA A 756 17.17 3.26 17.34
N ALA A 757 16.40 4.14 18.00
CA ALA A 757 16.95 5.24 18.77
C ALA A 757 17.78 4.75 19.97
N GLU A 758 17.32 3.74 20.68
CA GLU A 758 18.07 3.10 21.79
C GLU A 758 19.37 2.51 21.28
N ALA A 759 19.32 1.70 20.21
CA ALA A 759 20.52 1.10 19.62
C ALA A 759 21.53 2.15 19.09
N ILE A 760 21.06 3.28 18.57
CA ILE A 760 21.89 4.38 18.13
C ILE A 760 22.58 5.03 19.34
N LEU A 761 21.82 5.38 20.37
CA LEU A 761 22.40 6.01 21.57
C LEU A 761 23.40 5.10 22.30
N ASP A 762 23.22 3.78 22.26
CA ASP A 762 24.18 2.83 22.82
C ASP A 762 25.51 2.78 22.07
N LEU A 763 25.55 3.24 20.84
CA LEU A 763 26.77 3.36 20.04
C LEU A 763 27.53 4.66 20.31
N LEU A 764 26.88 5.70 20.86
CA LEU A 764 27.43 7.01 21.12
C LEU A 764 27.96 7.13 22.57
#